data_da4c942252abd692d0f708b7c1b26f42
#
_entry.id   da4c942252abd692d0f708b7c1b26f42
#
_cell.length_a   1.000
_cell.length_b   1.000
_cell.length_c   1.000
_cell.angle_alpha   90.00
_cell.angle_beta   90.00
_cell.angle_gamma   90.00
#
_symmetry.space_group_name_H-M   'P 1'
#
loop_
_entity.id
_entity.type
_entity.pdbx_description
1 polymer ?
#
loop_
_entity_poly.entity_id
_entity_poly.type
_entity_poly.pdbx_seq_one_letter_code
_entity_poly.pdbx_strand_id
1 'polypeptide(L)'
;MFLALGLVLAAAGDEQGVVPERGQLLLHPVPDARFAFAGPVGARIAANLDQWLLCAPRANPGMLEMFRLRDRQPAPQLVPWAGEFAGKYLVSAVLALRQIDHTGLRSHLSNFVAQLLTTQAEDGYLGPFPRSDRLLKHWDLWGHYHLMLGLLTWHQHTGDSAALNTCRRMADLICRTYLDGPRRVYDAGSHEMNMAIIHSLGWLYRLTGEPKYLRLMREIEKDWERAGDYLRTGLAGVEFYATPRPRWESLHDLQGLVELWRITGQAQYRQAFQHHWRSILRWDRHPSGGFSTGEQAVGSPYASGPIETCCTVAWLALSVDMLRLTGEALAADELELATLNAALGAQHPSGRWWTYNTPMNGVREASAHSIVFQARAGTPELNCCAVNGPRALGLLSDWAVMTDGRGLVINWLGPGQFSLRLPDGTPVQLRSDTAYPLSGHIRWTIQLPRGPAQFPIRFRIPGWSAPARVRLNQGEERIGSPGRYLEWLRLWHSGDTVELELELALRIRAGDREASGQVCLYRGPILLAYDQRHNSFDEPDLPALDLSRLAEAKVSFPTNPGPEADLLAPWLLVAMPAQGGRSVRLCDFASAGVAGTRYRSWLPALHLPPPPPIQRLPPDGAVVGPGKTTFRWTTRTNASLSSYRLLIWPLTEDAGPVVQLNNLTQPWVSLDECAKRSLQPGQWYRWQVIAQGPYGQVASVEPALRFRYDPTARSVVEEQTWELGRGAVIVEAPLRGDPKPVWGTLQRATGYTNAPGPDGAPASAVQLDGPEQMLVYALTGELGRDYSVGVWVRLLATPEGRLGQVFSAWAGPMDDPLRITIQDRRLFARLESGQAYSTAGVPVKVGRWYHVAAVKAGTNLTLYVDGQACQSIPVPEWVLTRSEACALGGNPRYPGNEFLAVQLARFTLAARAWSAEEVRERASAFAPEPGTGSSSRSR
;
A
#
# COMPACT_ATOMS: atom_id res chain seq x y z
N MET A 1 -22.91 -33.02 -33.47
CA MET A 1 -22.32 -33.82 -32.38
C MET A 1 -20.79 -33.78 -32.56
N PHE A 2 -20.20 -32.74 -32.12
CA PHE A 2 -18.74 -32.56 -32.09
C PHE A 2 -18.34 -32.52 -30.64
N LEU A 3 -17.68 -33.58 -30.17
CA LEU A 3 -17.00 -33.62 -28.90
C LEU A 3 -15.71 -32.78 -29.02
N ALA A 4 -15.66 -31.64 -28.30
CA ALA A 4 -14.43 -30.94 -28.09
C ALA A 4 -13.65 -31.66 -26.96
N LEU A 5 -12.64 -32.42 -27.34
CA LEU A 5 -11.61 -32.87 -26.41
C LEU A 5 -10.79 -31.64 -26.00
N GLY A 6 -11.03 -31.14 -24.81
CA GLY A 6 -10.15 -30.16 -24.16
C GLY A 6 -8.85 -30.87 -23.73
N LEU A 7 -7.80 -30.76 -24.52
CA LEU A 7 -6.46 -31.06 -24.04
C LEU A 7 -6.11 -30.04 -22.96
N VAL A 8 -6.11 -30.45 -21.70
CA VAL A 8 -5.44 -29.76 -20.62
C VAL A 8 -3.94 -29.96 -20.87
N LEU A 9 -3.31 -29.02 -21.56
CA LEU A 9 -1.86 -28.92 -21.61
C LEU A 9 -1.39 -28.56 -20.17
N ALA A 10 -0.78 -29.54 -19.52
CA ALA A 10 -0.06 -29.32 -18.28
C ALA A 10 1.02 -28.26 -18.56
N ALA A 11 0.91 -27.11 -17.91
CA ALA A 11 1.94 -26.09 -17.91
C ALA A 11 3.22 -26.70 -17.29
N ALA A 12 4.15 -27.08 -18.12
CA ALA A 12 5.47 -27.48 -17.66
C ALA A 12 6.20 -26.22 -17.18
N GLY A 13 6.46 -26.12 -15.88
CA GLY A 13 7.49 -25.23 -15.43
C GLY A 13 7.24 -24.30 -14.28
N ASP A 14 6.23 -24.47 -13.48
CA ASP A 14 6.13 -23.79 -12.20
C ASP A 14 5.97 -24.84 -11.10
N GLU A 15 6.82 -24.75 -10.04
CA GLU A 15 6.70 -25.51 -8.78
C GLU A 15 5.77 -26.73 -8.91
N GLN A 16 6.19 -27.77 -9.62
CA GLN A 16 5.36 -28.98 -9.82
C GLN A 16 5.11 -29.60 -8.44
N GLY A 17 4.14 -29.04 -7.76
CA GLY A 17 3.61 -29.60 -6.54
C GLY A 17 2.80 -30.86 -6.85
N VAL A 18 2.69 -31.75 -5.88
CA VAL A 18 1.80 -32.90 -5.97
C VAL A 18 0.33 -32.52 -5.86
N VAL A 19 0.04 -31.30 -5.37
CA VAL A 19 -1.32 -30.75 -5.24
C VAL A 19 -1.65 -29.92 -6.47
N PRO A 20 -2.68 -30.29 -7.26
CA PRO A 20 -3.12 -29.48 -8.38
C PRO A 20 -3.61 -28.11 -7.94
N GLU A 21 -3.18 -27.06 -8.62
CA GLU A 21 -3.68 -25.71 -8.39
C GLU A 21 -5.12 -25.57 -8.89
N ARG A 22 -6.00 -25.08 -8.02
CA ARG A 22 -7.40 -24.79 -8.35
C ARG A 22 -7.62 -23.32 -8.72
N GLY A 23 -6.85 -22.43 -8.12
CA GLY A 23 -6.79 -21.01 -8.44
C GLY A 23 -5.68 -20.75 -9.43
N GLN A 24 -6.01 -20.23 -10.62
CA GLN A 24 -5.06 -20.01 -11.70
C GLN A 24 -4.31 -18.68 -11.53
N LEU A 25 -3.00 -18.72 -11.70
CA LEU A 25 -2.17 -17.55 -11.94
C LEU A 25 -2.10 -17.29 -13.46
N LEU A 26 -2.05 -16.04 -13.85
CA LEU A 26 -1.98 -15.67 -15.28
C LEU A 26 -0.56 -15.61 -15.81
N LEU A 27 0.41 -15.34 -14.94
CA LEU A 27 1.82 -15.29 -15.30
C LEU A 27 2.66 -16.13 -14.33
N HIS A 28 3.71 -16.73 -14.89
CA HIS A 28 4.64 -17.57 -14.16
C HIS A 28 6.08 -17.16 -14.46
N PRO A 29 7.03 -17.24 -13.52
CA PRO A 29 8.45 -17.18 -13.86
C PRO A 29 8.79 -18.22 -14.92
N VAL A 30 9.68 -17.88 -15.84
CA VAL A 30 10.14 -18.86 -16.84
C VAL A 30 11.04 -19.91 -16.18
N PRO A 31 10.75 -21.22 -16.31
CA PRO A 31 11.57 -22.27 -15.72
C PRO A 31 13.00 -22.24 -16.23
N ASP A 32 13.95 -22.57 -15.36
CA ASP A 32 15.38 -22.65 -15.68
C ASP A 32 15.96 -21.37 -16.34
N ALA A 33 15.24 -20.26 -16.23
CA ALA A 33 15.69 -19.00 -16.79
C ALA A 33 17.00 -18.53 -16.17
N ARG A 34 17.89 -17.98 -17.00
CA ARG A 34 19.12 -17.31 -16.60
C ARG A 34 19.08 -15.87 -17.08
N PHE A 35 19.35 -14.96 -16.15
CA PHE A 35 19.28 -13.54 -16.39
C PHE A 35 20.68 -12.92 -16.21
N ALA A 36 21.19 -12.26 -17.22
CA ALA A 36 22.41 -11.47 -17.13
C ALA A 36 22.02 -9.99 -17.33
N PHE A 37 21.68 -9.33 -16.25
CA PHE A 37 21.35 -7.91 -16.26
C PHE A 37 22.62 -7.08 -16.49
N ALA A 38 22.49 -6.00 -17.23
CA ALA A 38 23.60 -5.11 -17.58
C ALA A 38 23.30 -3.64 -17.19
N GLY A 39 24.17 -2.73 -17.56
CA GLY A 39 24.04 -1.31 -17.25
C GLY A 39 24.10 -1.02 -15.75
N PRO A 40 23.50 0.10 -15.31
CA PRO A 40 23.56 0.52 -13.89
C PRO A 40 23.01 -0.54 -12.93
N VAL A 41 21.92 -1.22 -13.28
CA VAL A 41 21.29 -2.26 -12.43
C VAL A 41 22.20 -3.50 -12.36
N GLY A 42 22.75 -3.93 -13.49
CA GLY A 42 23.70 -5.05 -13.52
C GLY A 42 24.94 -4.79 -12.67
N ALA A 43 25.47 -3.57 -12.69
CA ALA A 43 26.60 -3.17 -11.84
C ALA A 43 26.26 -3.28 -10.34
N ARG A 44 25.03 -2.86 -9.95
CA ARG A 44 24.54 -2.98 -8.57
C ARG A 44 24.33 -4.43 -8.13
N ILE A 45 23.86 -5.30 -9.02
CA ILE A 45 23.72 -6.74 -8.78
C ILE A 45 25.11 -7.38 -8.59
N ALA A 46 26.09 -7.06 -9.43
CA ALA A 46 27.46 -7.56 -9.29
C ALA A 46 28.09 -7.09 -7.98
N ALA A 47 27.98 -5.80 -7.64
CA ALA A 47 28.50 -5.26 -6.38
C ALA A 47 27.83 -5.93 -5.16
N ASN A 48 26.53 -6.20 -5.22
CA ASN A 48 25.82 -6.94 -4.16
C ASN A 48 26.37 -8.36 -3.97
N LEU A 49 26.64 -9.06 -5.06
CA LEU A 49 27.25 -10.40 -5.01
C LEU A 49 28.62 -10.35 -4.35
N ASP A 50 29.54 -9.52 -4.86
CA ASP A 50 30.95 -9.53 -4.49
C ASP A 50 31.19 -8.96 -3.08
N GLN A 51 30.48 -7.89 -2.73
CA GLN A 51 30.74 -7.11 -1.53
C GLN A 51 29.79 -7.42 -0.36
N TRP A 52 28.63 -8.10 -0.65
CA TRP A 52 27.66 -8.45 0.38
C TRP A 52 27.40 -9.97 0.48
N LEU A 53 26.85 -10.60 -0.55
CA LEU A 53 26.38 -11.99 -0.45
C LEU A 53 27.50 -12.99 -0.18
N LEU A 54 28.69 -12.79 -0.73
CA LEU A 54 29.85 -13.62 -0.48
C LEU A 54 30.56 -13.28 0.85
N CYS A 55 30.36 -12.07 1.38
CA CYS A 55 31.06 -11.56 2.56
C CYS A 55 30.25 -11.70 3.86
N ALA A 56 28.92 -11.46 3.80
CA ALA A 56 28.06 -11.34 4.99
C ALA A 56 28.11 -12.55 5.93
N PRO A 57 28.01 -13.82 5.49
CA PRO A 57 28.08 -14.96 6.42
C PRO A 57 29.45 -15.15 7.06
N ARG A 58 30.52 -14.80 6.37
CA ARG A 58 31.88 -14.87 6.91
C ARG A 58 32.15 -13.76 7.92
N ALA A 59 31.63 -12.58 7.66
CA ALA A 59 31.72 -11.45 8.58
C ALA A 59 30.81 -11.63 9.81
N ASN A 60 29.70 -12.36 9.66
CA ASN A 60 28.69 -12.57 10.70
C ASN A 60 28.45 -14.06 10.95
N PRO A 61 29.43 -14.81 11.50
CA PRO A 61 29.30 -16.25 11.74
C PRO A 61 28.17 -16.59 12.72
N GLY A 62 27.79 -15.65 13.59
CA GLY A 62 26.63 -15.76 14.48
C GLY A 62 25.32 -16.09 13.75
N MET A 63 25.23 -15.80 12.45
CA MET A 63 24.07 -16.16 11.60
C MET A 63 23.79 -17.68 11.62
N LEU A 64 24.82 -18.53 11.80
CA LEU A 64 24.70 -19.98 11.98
C LEU A 64 24.98 -20.44 13.41
N GLU A 65 25.91 -19.79 14.11
CA GLU A 65 26.31 -20.17 15.47
C GLU A 65 25.15 -20.08 16.48
N MET A 66 24.25 -19.11 16.33
CA MET A 66 23.08 -18.98 17.22
C MET A 66 22.22 -20.25 17.24
N PHE A 67 22.13 -20.99 16.13
CA PHE A 67 21.38 -22.25 16.05
C PHE A 67 22.11 -23.39 16.79
N ARG A 68 23.43 -23.38 16.80
CA ARG A 68 24.26 -24.36 17.52
C ARG A 68 24.32 -24.10 19.02
N LEU A 69 24.29 -22.84 19.41
CA LEU A 69 24.49 -22.39 20.79
C LEU A 69 23.16 -22.14 21.54
N ARG A 70 22.02 -22.42 20.90
CA ARG A 70 20.68 -22.11 21.44
C ARG A 70 20.38 -22.68 22.84
N ASP A 71 20.93 -23.84 23.18
CA ASP A 71 20.76 -24.50 24.47
C ASP A 71 21.96 -24.29 25.42
N ARG A 72 22.94 -23.41 25.07
CA ARG A 72 24.09 -23.07 25.91
C ARG A 72 23.64 -22.30 27.15
N GLN A 73 24.38 -22.51 28.25
CA GLN A 73 24.20 -21.74 29.48
C GLN A 73 25.45 -20.88 29.78
N PRO A 74 25.31 -19.56 29.99
CA PRO A 74 24.08 -18.78 29.81
C PRO A 74 23.63 -18.73 28.35
N ALA A 75 22.32 -18.59 28.11
CA ALA A 75 21.75 -18.49 26.78
C ALA A 75 22.30 -17.25 26.03
N PRO A 76 22.54 -17.34 24.71
CA PRO A 76 22.91 -16.17 23.91
C PRO A 76 21.84 -15.05 24.02
N GLN A 77 22.30 -13.81 24.11
CA GLN A 77 21.40 -12.67 24.03
C GLN A 77 21.04 -12.43 22.56
N LEU A 78 19.77 -12.65 22.22
CA LEU A 78 19.26 -12.54 20.88
C LEU A 78 18.09 -11.55 20.85
N VAL A 79 17.92 -10.85 19.73
CA VAL A 79 16.70 -10.12 19.44
C VAL A 79 15.56 -11.12 19.18
N PRO A 80 14.30 -10.77 19.47
CA PRO A 80 13.16 -11.68 19.29
C PRO A 80 13.01 -12.26 17.88
N TRP A 81 13.50 -11.59 16.86
CA TRP A 81 13.45 -11.98 15.45
C TRP A 81 14.74 -12.59 14.89
N ALA A 82 15.73 -12.90 15.73
CA ALA A 82 17.05 -13.39 15.27
C ALA A 82 16.99 -14.60 14.33
N GLY A 83 16.00 -15.47 14.48
CA GLY A 83 15.78 -16.65 13.65
C GLY A 83 15.58 -16.38 12.14
N GLU A 84 15.19 -15.17 11.77
CA GLU A 84 14.91 -14.81 10.37
C GLU A 84 16.17 -14.63 9.50
N PHE A 85 17.32 -14.28 10.09
CA PHE A 85 18.49 -13.81 9.34
C PHE A 85 19.02 -14.83 8.35
N ALA A 86 19.20 -16.09 8.78
CA ALA A 86 19.67 -17.15 7.89
C ALA A 86 18.70 -17.44 6.74
N GLY A 87 17.40 -17.42 7.01
CA GLY A 87 16.36 -17.61 5.99
C GLY A 87 16.32 -16.48 4.97
N LYS A 88 16.32 -15.23 5.42
CA LYS A 88 16.36 -14.04 4.55
C LYS A 88 17.63 -14.01 3.69
N TYR A 89 18.78 -14.34 4.29
CA TYR A 89 20.02 -14.47 3.53
C TYR A 89 19.92 -15.52 2.42
N LEU A 90 19.38 -16.71 2.73
CA LEU A 90 19.22 -17.79 1.74
C LEU A 90 18.36 -17.37 0.58
N VAL A 91 17.18 -16.78 0.81
CA VAL A 91 16.32 -16.29 -0.27
C VAL A 91 17.09 -15.32 -1.16
N SER A 92 17.73 -14.32 -0.54
CA SER A 92 18.50 -13.30 -1.25
C SER A 92 19.61 -13.88 -2.12
N ALA A 93 20.37 -14.81 -1.57
CA ALA A 93 21.56 -15.36 -2.24
C ALA A 93 21.19 -16.43 -3.30
N VAL A 94 20.12 -17.20 -3.08
CA VAL A 94 19.65 -18.19 -4.08
C VAL A 94 19.08 -17.49 -5.31
N LEU A 95 18.30 -16.43 -5.12
CA LEU A 95 17.80 -15.62 -6.25
C LEU A 95 18.94 -15.01 -7.07
N ALA A 96 20.03 -14.60 -6.44
CA ALA A 96 21.21 -14.10 -7.15
C ALA A 96 21.86 -15.17 -8.06
N LEU A 97 21.76 -16.48 -7.74
CA LEU A 97 22.25 -17.54 -8.64
C LEU A 97 21.48 -17.65 -9.96
N ARG A 98 20.29 -17.09 -10.03
CA ARG A 98 19.52 -17.02 -11.29
C ARG A 98 19.98 -15.88 -12.18
N GLN A 99 20.68 -14.89 -11.61
CA GLN A 99 21.13 -13.67 -12.27
C GLN A 99 22.60 -13.72 -12.66
N ILE A 100 23.41 -14.47 -11.92
CA ILE A 100 24.85 -14.58 -12.17
C ILE A 100 25.25 -16.04 -11.97
N ASP A 101 25.82 -16.66 -13.01
CA ASP A 101 26.41 -18.00 -12.88
C ASP A 101 27.78 -17.89 -12.16
N HIS A 102 27.75 -18.00 -10.83
CA HIS A 102 28.90 -17.83 -9.98
C HIS A 102 29.18 -19.09 -9.15
N THR A 103 30.21 -19.83 -9.54
CA THR A 103 30.59 -21.11 -8.88
C THR A 103 30.91 -20.93 -7.40
N GLY A 104 31.58 -19.82 -7.03
CA GLY A 104 31.90 -19.50 -5.65
C GLY A 104 30.68 -19.27 -4.76
N LEU A 105 29.64 -18.58 -5.27
CA LEU A 105 28.38 -18.38 -4.53
C LEU A 105 27.65 -19.72 -4.39
N ARG A 106 27.59 -20.54 -5.44
CA ARG A 106 26.97 -21.86 -5.41
C ARG A 106 27.62 -22.76 -4.35
N SER A 107 28.95 -22.84 -4.34
CA SER A 107 29.71 -23.64 -3.37
C SER A 107 29.51 -23.09 -1.94
N HIS A 108 29.50 -21.77 -1.79
CA HIS A 108 29.28 -21.12 -0.50
C HIS A 108 27.88 -21.43 0.04
N LEU A 109 26.84 -21.34 -0.79
CA LEU A 109 25.47 -21.66 -0.38
C LEU A 109 25.27 -23.14 -0.08
N SER A 110 25.86 -24.06 -0.88
CA SER A 110 25.80 -25.49 -0.59
C SER A 110 26.37 -25.79 0.79
N ASN A 111 27.51 -25.17 1.13
CA ASN A 111 28.12 -25.33 2.46
C ASN A 111 27.30 -24.67 3.57
N PHE A 112 26.74 -23.48 3.32
CA PHE A 112 25.88 -22.79 4.29
C PHE A 112 24.63 -23.59 4.61
N VAL A 113 23.93 -24.10 3.59
CA VAL A 113 22.75 -24.96 3.75
C VAL A 113 23.13 -26.24 4.49
N ALA A 114 24.18 -26.94 4.08
CA ALA A 114 24.64 -28.17 4.75
C ALA A 114 24.88 -27.92 6.25
N GLN A 115 25.58 -26.83 6.60
CA GLN A 115 25.82 -26.48 8.00
C GLN A 115 24.52 -26.11 8.75
N LEU A 116 23.59 -25.40 8.13
CA LEU A 116 22.31 -25.05 8.73
C LEU A 116 21.49 -26.31 9.02
N LEU A 117 21.41 -27.25 8.07
CA LEU A 117 20.64 -28.50 8.22
C LEU A 117 21.18 -29.36 9.38
N THR A 118 22.50 -29.38 9.64
CA THR A 118 23.07 -30.10 10.78
C THR A 118 22.64 -29.55 12.15
N THR A 119 22.10 -28.33 12.20
CA THR A 119 21.61 -27.73 13.45
C THR A 119 20.17 -28.10 13.78
N GLN A 120 19.45 -28.79 12.89
CA GLN A 120 18.09 -29.21 13.17
C GLN A 120 18.03 -30.19 14.34
N ALA A 121 17.21 -29.91 15.34
CA ALA A 121 17.01 -30.79 16.47
C ALA A 121 16.22 -32.08 16.10
N GLU A 122 16.31 -33.12 16.95
CA GLU A 122 15.64 -34.39 16.71
C GLU A 122 14.13 -34.28 16.57
N ASP A 123 13.51 -33.35 17.34
CA ASP A 123 12.08 -33.03 17.28
C ASP A 123 11.65 -32.28 16.02
N GLY A 124 12.59 -31.83 15.21
CA GLY A 124 12.37 -31.07 13.97
C GLY A 124 12.58 -29.56 14.11
N TYR A 125 12.87 -29.06 15.31
CA TYR A 125 13.08 -27.61 15.52
C TYR A 125 14.32 -27.10 14.80
N LEU A 126 14.18 -26.01 14.08
CA LEU A 126 15.25 -25.27 13.42
C LEU A 126 15.11 -23.79 13.74
N GLY A 127 15.57 -23.40 14.91
CA GLY A 127 15.50 -22.01 15.39
C GLY A 127 16.62 -21.76 16.42
N PRO A 128 16.80 -20.49 16.83
CA PRO A 128 17.91 -20.08 17.71
C PRO A 128 17.54 -20.07 19.21
N PHE A 129 16.29 -20.42 19.57
CA PHE A 129 15.80 -20.28 20.93
C PHE A 129 15.89 -21.57 21.74
N PRO A 130 16.10 -21.48 23.07
CA PRO A 130 16.15 -22.63 23.96
C PRO A 130 14.81 -23.36 24.03
N ARG A 131 14.83 -24.63 24.48
CA ARG A 131 13.68 -25.54 24.47
C ARG A 131 12.42 -24.96 25.17
N SER A 132 12.60 -24.15 26.21
CA SER A 132 11.49 -23.49 26.95
C SER A 132 10.72 -22.44 26.17
N ASP A 133 11.33 -21.92 25.10
CA ASP A 133 10.78 -20.77 24.36
C ASP A 133 10.34 -21.13 22.93
N ARG A 134 10.78 -22.32 22.44
CA ARG A 134 10.54 -22.78 21.06
C ARG A 134 9.08 -22.71 20.68
N LEU A 135 8.78 -22.03 19.57
CA LEU A 135 7.46 -21.87 18.96
C LEU A 135 6.40 -21.18 19.84
N LEU A 136 6.73 -20.81 21.07
CA LEU A 136 5.76 -20.30 22.06
C LEU A 136 6.03 -18.87 22.48
N LYS A 137 7.19 -18.33 22.13
CA LYS A 137 7.61 -16.96 22.48
C LYS A 137 8.38 -16.32 21.33
N HIS A 138 8.68 -15.05 21.49
CA HIS A 138 9.45 -14.28 20.52
C HIS A 138 8.76 -14.26 19.15
N TRP A 139 9.52 -14.00 18.11
CA TRP A 139 9.11 -14.13 16.71
C TRP A 139 9.62 -15.47 16.13
N ASP A 140 9.49 -16.55 16.91
CA ASP A 140 10.12 -17.81 16.53
C ASP A 140 9.45 -18.45 15.31
N LEU A 141 8.12 -18.40 15.18
CA LEU A 141 7.43 -18.85 13.97
C LEU A 141 7.75 -17.96 12.76
N TRP A 142 7.98 -16.66 12.95
CA TRP A 142 8.50 -15.78 11.92
C TRP A 142 9.90 -16.20 11.47
N GLY A 143 10.77 -16.58 12.38
CA GLY A 143 12.06 -17.17 12.04
C GLY A 143 11.90 -18.45 11.21
N HIS A 144 11.01 -19.35 11.63
CA HIS A 144 10.68 -20.59 10.88
C HIS A 144 10.10 -20.29 9.50
N TYR A 145 9.25 -19.28 9.37
CA TYR A 145 8.73 -18.81 8.08
C TYR A 145 9.85 -18.48 7.11
N HIS A 146 10.79 -17.65 7.51
CA HIS A 146 11.90 -17.25 6.63
C HIS A 146 12.88 -18.39 6.34
N LEU A 147 13.15 -19.25 7.33
CA LEU A 147 13.97 -20.44 7.11
C LEU A 147 13.34 -21.40 6.11
N MET A 148 12.04 -21.70 6.26
CA MET A 148 11.31 -22.51 5.29
C MET A 148 11.32 -21.87 3.91
N LEU A 149 11.06 -20.56 3.81
CA LEU A 149 11.10 -19.85 2.54
C LEU A 149 12.47 -19.97 1.87
N GLY A 150 13.56 -19.79 2.63
CA GLY A 150 14.94 -19.92 2.13
C GLY A 150 15.27 -21.34 1.67
N LEU A 151 14.91 -22.35 2.47
CA LEU A 151 15.19 -23.76 2.15
C LEU A 151 14.32 -24.27 0.98
N LEU A 152 13.06 -23.85 0.88
CA LEU A 152 12.19 -24.17 -0.26
C LEU A 152 12.70 -23.50 -1.55
N THR A 153 13.16 -22.26 -1.48
CA THR A 153 13.79 -21.59 -2.63
C THR A 153 15.07 -22.30 -3.06
N TRP A 154 15.88 -22.78 -2.11
CA TRP A 154 17.06 -23.60 -2.39
C TRP A 154 16.69 -24.94 -3.03
N HIS A 155 15.71 -25.65 -2.46
CA HIS A 155 15.18 -26.90 -3.02
C HIS A 155 14.69 -26.72 -4.45
N GLN A 156 13.89 -25.68 -4.72
CA GLN A 156 13.38 -25.37 -6.05
C GLN A 156 14.52 -25.13 -7.06
N HIS A 157 15.60 -24.45 -6.62
CA HIS A 157 16.72 -24.12 -7.49
C HIS A 157 17.66 -25.30 -7.75
N THR A 158 17.82 -26.23 -6.78
CA THR A 158 18.86 -27.28 -6.81
C THR A 158 18.32 -28.71 -6.85
N GLY A 159 17.04 -28.92 -6.51
CA GLY A 159 16.47 -30.25 -6.29
C GLY A 159 16.89 -30.89 -4.95
N ASP A 160 17.54 -30.16 -4.04
CA ASP A 160 18.02 -30.69 -2.75
C ASP A 160 16.86 -31.18 -1.86
N SER A 161 16.69 -32.51 -1.82
CA SER A 161 15.64 -33.17 -1.04
C SER A 161 15.87 -33.08 0.47
N ALA A 162 17.11 -32.87 0.96
CA ALA A 162 17.41 -32.71 2.37
C ALA A 162 16.81 -31.38 2.90
N ALA A 163 16.89 -30.32 2.10
CA ALA A 163 16.26 -29.05 2.44
C ALA A 163 14.73 -29.18 2.53
N LEU A 164 14.08 -29.87 1.59
CA LEU A 164 12.64 -30.11 1.63
C LEU A 164 12.24 -30.96 2.87
N ASN A 165 13.00 -32.01 3.17
CA ASN A 165 12.75 -32.85 4.33
C ASN A 165 12.92 -32.11 5.65
N THR A 166 13.87 -31.16 5.70
CA THR A 166 14.04 -30.28 6.85
C THR A 166 12.81 -29.39 7.04
N CYS A 167 12.27 -28.79 5.98
CA CYS A 167 11.03 -28.03 6.02
C CYS A 167 9.85 -28.87 6.49
N ARG A 168 9.74 -30.14 6.03
CA ARG A 168 8.69 -31.08 6.51
C ARG A 168 8.78 -31.27 8.01
N ARG A 169 9.97 -31.58 8.54
CA ARG A 169 10.17 -31.77 9.98
C ARG A 169 9.85 -30.53 10.80
N MET A 170 10.21 -29.35 10.31
CA MET A 170 9.82 -28.07 10.92
C MET A 170 8.29 -27.93 10.96
N ALA A 171 7.62 -28.08 9.83
CA ALA A 171 6.17 -27.93 9.72
C ALA A 171 5.43 -29.02 10.54
N ASP A 172 5.96 -30.23 10.62
CA ASP A 172 5.43 -31.31 11.46
C ASP A 172 5.48 -30.97 12.94
N LEU A 173 6.58 -30.37 13.41
CA LEU A 173 6.69 -29.88 14.77
C LEU A 173 5.68 -28.76 15.05
N ILE A 174 5.55 -27.81 14.14
CA ILE A 174 4.58 -26.71 14.27
C ILE A 174 3.15 -27.26 14.31
N CYS A 175 2.80 -28.21 13.45
CA CYS A 175 1.49 -28.88 13.46
C CYS A 175 1.23 -29.60 14.79
N ARG A 176 2.18 -30.36 15.31
CA ARG A 176 2.03 -31.01 16.61
C ARG A 176 1.84 -30.00 17.77
N THR A 177 2.43 -28.82 17.64
CA THR A 177 2.32 -27.78 18.69
C THR A 177 0.94 -27.11 18.71
N TYR A 178 0.29 -26.94 17.54
CA TYR A 178 -0.86 -26.06 17.41
C TYR A 178 -2.17 -26.74 16.95
N LEU A 179 -2.15 -27.95 16.37
CA LEU A 179 -3.37 -28.51 15.79
C LEU A 179 -4.24 -29.28 16.80
N ASP A 180 -3.63 -30.07 17.66
CA ASP A 180 -4.37 -31.05 18.49
C ASP A 180 -4.39 -30.67 19.97
N GLY A 181 -4.10 -29.41 20.29
CA GLY A 181 -4.07 -28.86 21.62
C GLY A 181 -4.89 -27.56 21.74
N PRO A 182 -4.96 -26.99 22.94
CA PRO A 182 -5.68 -25.74 23.19
C PRO A 182 -4.94 -24.50 22.64
N ARG A 183 -3.68 -24.64 22.22
CA ARG A 183 -2.84 -23.51 21.80
C ARG A 183 -3.14 -23.15 20.36
N ARG A 184 -3.16 -21.83 20.12
CA ARG A 184 -3.30 -21.25 18.79
C ARG A 184 -2.00 -20.57 18.37
N VAL A 185 -1.76 -20.40 17.07
CA VAL A 185 -0.62 -19.62 16.58
C VAL A 185 -0.66 -18.19 17.12
N TYR A 186 -1.84 -17.62 17.24
CA TYR A 186 -2.07 -16.34 17.88
C TYR A 186 -1.48 -16.26 19.30
N ASP A 187 -1.52 -17.35 20.07
CA ASP A 187 -1.06 -17.39 21.47
C ASP A 187 0.48 -17.42 21.60
N ALA A 188 1.20 -17.61 20.49
CA ALA A 188 2.66 -17.49 20.44
C ALA A 188 3.17 -16.04 20.63
N GLY A 189 2.27 -15.05 20.64
CA GLY A 189 2.61 -13.65 20.65
C GLY A 189 3.01 -13.13 19.25
N SER A 190 3.40 -11.87 19.19
CA SER A 190 3.85 -11.22 17.92
C SER A 190 2.92 -11.43 16.73
N HIS A 191 1.71 -11.79 16.99
CA HIS A 191 0.53 -11.93 16.12
C HIS A 191 0.84 -12.10 14.61
N GLU A 192 0.75 -11.03 13.82
CA GLU A 192 0.94 -11.02 12.37
C GLU A 192 2.31 -11.58 11.94
N MET A 193 3.37 -11.34 12.72
CA MET A 193 4.69 -11.89 12.41
C MET A 193 4.67 -13.41 12.44
N ASN A 194 4.12 -13.99 13.49
CA ASN A 194 4.09 -15.45 13.67
C ASN A 194 3.05 -16.12 12.75
N MET A 195 1.96 -15.44 12.38
CA MET A 195 0.95 -15.96 11.48
C MET A 195 1.40 -15.97 10.00
N ALA A 196 2.42 -15.17 9.63
CA ALA A 196 3.01 -15.15 8.30
C ALA A 196 3.54 -16.52 7.84
N ILE A 197 3.74 -17.49 8.75
CA ILE A 197 4.09 -18.88 8.45
C ILE A 197 3.08 -19.54 7.49
N ILE A 198 1.85 -19.03 7.39
CA ILE A 198 0.82 -19.51 6.47
C ILE A 198 1.30 -19.54 5.01
N HIS A 199 2.12 -18.56 4.59
CA HIS A 199 2.67 -18.49 3.23
C HIS A 199 3.60 -19.67 2.93
N SER A 200 4.59 -19.94 3.78
CA SER A 200 5.52 -21.07 3.57
C SER A 200 4.85 -22.42 3.77
N LEU A 201 3.85 -22.52 4.65
CA LEU A 201 3.03 -23.74 4.79
C LEU A 201 2.23 -24.01 3.52
N GLY A 202 1.67 -22.99 2.87
CA GLY A 202 0.96 -23.13 1.59
C GLY A 202 1.86 -23.69 0.49
N TRP A 203 3.06 -23.12 0.36
CA TRP A 203 4.05 -23.63 -0.59
C TRP A 203 4.43 -25.08 -0.27
N LEU A 204 4.75 -25.38 1.00
CA LEU A 204 5.10 -26.74 1.42
C LEU A 204 3.93 -27.73 1.20
N TYR A 205 2.68 -27.33 1.44
CA TYR A 205 1.50 -28.14 1.16
C TYR A 205 1.39 -28.49 -0.33
N ARG A 206 1.57 -27.51 -1.21
CA ARG A 206 1.53 -27.77 -2.66
C ARG A 206 2.61 -28.76 -3.09
N LEU A 207 3.80 -28.69 -2.52
CA LEU A 207 4.91 -29.59 -2.82
C LEU A 207 4.72 -31.02 -2.24
N THR A 208 3.97 -31.19 -1.16
CA THR A 208 3.95 -32.44 -0.40
C THR A 208 2.59 -33.12 -0.32
N GLY A 209 1.50 -32.39 -0.45
CA GLY A 209 0.14 -32.88 -0.28
C GLY A 209 -0.25 -33.24 1.16
N GLU A 210 0.56 -32.94 2.16
CA GLU A 210 0.31 -33.30 3.57
C GLU A 210 -0.88 -32.54 4.16
N PRO A 211 -2.03 -33.16 4.43
CA PRO A 211 -3.27 -32.47 4.79
C PRO A 211 -3.18 -31.63 6.07
N LYS A 212 -2.30 -31.99 7.01
CA LYS A 212 -2.10 -31.26 8.26
C LYS A 212 -1.59 -29.82 8.03
N TYR A 213 -0.83 -29.58 6.95
CA TYR A 213 -0.35 -28.23 6.64
C TYR A 213 -1.51 -27.33 6.21
N LEU A 214 -2.38 -27.81 5.33
CA LEU A 214 -3.60 -27.06 4.97
C LEU A 214 -4.54 -26.87 6.18
N ARG A 215 -4.66 -27.88 7.04
CA ARG A 215 -5.43 -27.75 8.28
C ARG A 215 -4.88 -26.63 9.16
N LEU A 216 -3.56 -26.54 9.34
CA LEU A 216 -2.94 -25.47 10.12
C LEU A 216 -3.15 -24.09 9.47
N MET A 217 -3.03 -23.99 8.14
CA MET A 217 -3.35 -22.75 7.42
C MET A 217 -4.77 -22.27 7.69
N ARG A 218 -5.75 -23.21 7.76
CA ARG A 218 -7.15 -22.88 8.08
C ARG A 218 -7.32 -22.39 9.53
N GLU A 219 -6.53 -22.92 10.45
CA GLU A 219 -6.54 -22.44 11.82
C GLU A 219 -5.92 -21.03 11.94
N ILE A 220 -4.84 -20.75 11.19
CA ILE A 220 -4.24 -19.41 11.12
C ILE A 220 -5.22 -18.41 10.48
N GLU A 221 -5.91 -18.82 9.41
CA GLU A 221 -6.96 -17.98 8.79
C GLU A 221 -8.04 -17.56 9.80
N LYS A 222 -8.46 -18.46 10.70
CA LYS A 222 -9.38 -18.13 11.81
C LYS A 222 -8.74 -17.18 12.84
N ASP A 223 -7.45 -17.37 13.12
CA ASP A 223 -6.73 -16.50 14.06
C ASP A 223 -6.62 -15.06 13.54
N TRP A 224 -6.67 -14.83 12.23
CA TRP A 224 -6.73 -13.48 11.65
C TRP A 224 -7.93 -12.68 12.17
N GLU A 225 -9.06 -13.31 12.52
CA GLU A 225 -10.21 -12.62 13.12
C GLU A 225 -9.88 -11.91 14.45
N ARG A 226 -8.85 -12.39 15.14
CA ARG A 226 -8.35 -11.82 16.40
C ARG A 226 -7.28 -10.76 16.20
N ALA A 227 -6.54 -10.84 15.08
CA ALA A 227 -5.50 -9.85 14.74
C ALA A 227 -5.29 -9.82 13.21
N GLY A 228 -5.34 -8.63 12.63
CA GLY A 228 -5.13 -8.40 11.19
C GLY A 228 -6.41 -8.46 10.36
N ASP A 229 -7.21 -9.49 10.51
CA ASP A 229 -8.52 -9.70 9.87
C ASP A 229 -8.52 -9.51 8.34
N TYR A 230 -7.44 -9.94 7.68
CA TYR A 230 -7.14 -9.61 6.29
C TYR A 230 -8.19 -10.09 5.28
N LEU A 231 -8.84 -11.23 5.54
CA LEU A 231 -9.86 -11.73 4.62
C LEU A 231 -11.14 -10.87 4.69
N ARG A 232 -11.70 -10.67 5.89
CA ARG A 232 -12.97 -9.94 6.05
C ARG A 232 -12.82 -8.46 5.71
N THR A 233 -11.73 -7.83 6.17
CA THR A 233 -11.45 -6.42 5.86
C THR A 233 -11.23 -6.21 4.36
N GLY A 234 -10.53 -7.12 3.68
CA GLY A 234 -10.34 -7.07 2.24
C GLY A 234 -11.65 -7.22 1.46
N LEU A 235 -12.54 -8.13 1.87
CA LEU A 235 -13.85 -8.32 1.26
C LEU A 235 -14.82 -7.17 1.55
N ALA A 236 -14.70 -6.56 2.72
CA ALA A 236 -15.50 -5.40 3.12
C ALA A 236 -15.01 -4.07 2.50
N GLY A 237 -13.90 -4.08 1.77
CA GLY A 237 -13.35 -2.86 1.17
C GLY A 237 -12.67 -1.92 2.17
N VAL A 238 -12.27 -2.43 3.34
CA VAL A 238 -11.53 -1.67 4.36
C VAL A 238 -10.11 -1.41 3.85
N GLU A 239 -9.67 -0.17 3.85
CA GLU A 239 -8.32 0.20 3.42
C GLU A 239 -7.26 -0.46 4.31
N PHE A 240 -6.12 -0.85 3.74
CA PHE A 240 -5.12 -1.63 4.46
C PHE A 240 -4.62 -0.91 5.73
N TYR A 241 -4.38 0.41 5.64
CA TYR A 241 -3.96 1.20 6.81
C TYR A 241 -4.99 1.25 7.96
N ALA A 242 -6.25 0.94 7.66
CA ALA A 242 -7.33 0.88 8.65
C ALA A 242 -7.60 -0.54 9.16
N THR A 243 -6.84 -1.55 8.72
CA THR A 243 -6.92 -2.90 9.29
C THR A 243 -6.36 -2.93 10.72
N PRO A 244 -6.71 -3.93 11.54
CA PRO A 244 -6.20 -4.02 12.92
C PRO A 244 -4.67 -4.11 13.04
N ARG A 245 -3.99 -4.59 12.02
CA ARG A 245 -2.52 -4.76 11.99
C ARG A 245 -1.95 -4.33 10.62
N PRO A 246 -1.88 -3.04 10.33
CA PRO A 246 -1.42 -2.54 9.03
C PRO A 246 0.11 -2.46 8.93
N ARG A 247 0.81 -3.49 9.40
CA ARG A 247 2.27 -3.55 9.40
C ARG A 247 2.81 -4.20 8.14
N TRP A 248 4.10 -4.03 7.87
CA TRP A 248 4.73 -4.62 6.69
C TRP A 248 4.82 -6.16 6.77
N GLU A 249 4.92 -6.72 7.97
CA GLU A 249 4.94 -8.16 8.16
C GLU A 249 3.63 -8.81 7.69
N SER A 250 2.52 -8.10 7.84
CA SER A 250 1.21 -8.52 7.35
C SER A 250 1.15 -8.76 5.84
N LEU A 251 2.10 -8.18 5.06
CA LEU A 251 2.18 -8.46 3.62
C LEU A 251 2.48 -9.94 3.35
N HIS A 252 3.15 -10.62 4.28
CA HIS A 252 3.41 -12.06 4.19
C HIS A 252 2.17 -12.90 4.53
N ASP A 253 1.28 -12.40 5.40
CA ASP A 253 -0.06 -12.97 5.60
C ASP A 253 -0.90 -12.81 4.33
N LEU A 254 -0.83 -11.64 3.66
CA LEU A 254 -1.50 -11.42 2.38
C LEU A 254 -0.98 -12.38 1.30
N GLN A 255 0.31 -12.74 1.29
CA GLN A 255 0.83 -13.81 0.43
C GLN A 255 0.20 -15.17 0.76
N GLY A 256 -0.17 -15.41 2.02
CA GLY A 256 -0.97 -16.56 2.44
C GLY A 256 -2.35 -16.61 1.78
N LEU A 257 -3.00 -15.46 1.52
CA LEU A 257 -4.25 -15.41 0.73
C LEU A 257 -4.03 -15.92 -0.70
N VAL A 258 -2.89 -15.60 -1.32
CA VAL A 258 -2.56 -16.10 -2.67
C VAL A 258 -2.39 -17.61 -2.65
N GLU A 259 -1.71 -18.16 -1.64
CA GLU A 259 -1.58 -19.62 -1.49
C GLU A 259 -2.94 -20.30 -1.25
N LEU A 260 -3.81 -19.73 -0.42
CA LEU A 260 -5.18 -20.22 -0.24
C LEU A 260 -5.99 -20.17 -1.53
N TRP A 261 -5.82 -19.12 -2.35
CA TRP A 261 -6.41 -19.05 -3.68
C TRP A 261 -5.91 -20.18 -4.59
N ARG A 262 -4.59 -20.36 -4.71
CA ARG A 262 -3.99 -21.41 -5.54
C ARG A 262 -4.48 -22.81 -5.14
N ILE A 263 -4.53 -23.09 -3.84
CA ILE A 263 -4.94 -24.38 -3.29
C ILE A 263 -6.45 -24.63 -3.47
N THR A 264 -7.30 -23.62 -3.26
CA THR A 264 -8.74 -23.84 -3.12
C THR A 264 -9.57 -23.37 -4.31
N GLY A 265 -9.09 -22.39 -5.08
CA GLY A 265 -9.83 -21.71 -6.14
C GLY A 265 -10.95 -20.80 -5.63
N GLN A 266 -11.04 -20.54 -4.32
CA GLN A 266 -12.10 -19.70 -3.75
C GLN A 266 -11.82 -18.23 -4.02
N ALA A 267 -12.67 -17.58 -4.82
CA ALA A 267 -12.50 -16.22 -5.32
C ALA A 267 -12.29 -15.16 -4.21
N GLN A 268 -12.82 -15.41 -3.03
CA GLN A 268 -12.71 -14.49 -1.88
C GLN A 268 -11.26 -14.16 -1.52
N TYR A 269 -10.35 -15.13 -1.58
CA TYR A 269 -8.93 -14.91 -1.26
C TYR A 269 -8.26 -13.98 -2.28
N ARG A 270 -8.53 -14.23 -3.56
CA ARG A 270 -8.08 -13.36 -4.64
C ARG A 270 -8.63 -11.93 -4.50
N GLN A 271 -9.91 -11.78 -4.18
CA GLN A 271 -10.57 -10.48 -4.02
C GLN A 271 -9.96 -9.70 -2.86
N ALA A 272 -9.81 -10.32 -1.68
CA ALA A 272 -9.22 -9.68 -0.52
C ALA A 272 -7.76 -9.25 -0.77
N PHE A 273 -6.95 -10.13 -1.38
CA PHE A 273 -5.58 -9.82 -1.76
C PHE A 273 -5.49 -8.61 -2.72
N GLN A 274 -6.26 -8.62 -3.81
CA GLN A 274 -6.27 -7.54 -4.79
C GLN A 274 -6.72 -6.21 -4.16
N HIS A 275 -7.68 -6.25 -3.25
CA HIS A 275 -8.13 -5.05 -2.54
C HIS A 275 -7.00 -4.46 -1.71
N HIS A 276 -6.36 -5.25 -0.86
CA HIS A 276 -5.28 -4.76 0.01
C HIS A 276 -4.08 -4.24 -0.80
N TRP A 277 -3.67 -4.94 -1.86
CA TRP A 277 -2.61 -4.46 -2.74
C TRP A 277 -2.94 -3.08 -3.35
N ARG A 278 -4.18 -2.90 -3.84
CA ARG A 278 -4.63 -1.62 -4.42
C ARG A 278 -4.76 -0.52 -3.37
N SER A 279 -5.18 -0.88 -2.17
CA SER A 279 -5.24 0.03 -1.03
C SER A 279 -3.85 0.56 -0.67
N ILE A 280 -2.86 -0.33 -0.53
CA ILE A 280 -1.46 0.04 -0.26
C ILE A 280 -0.92 0.96 -1.37
N LEU A 281 -1.12 0.58 -2.63
CA LEU A 281 -0.66 1.39 -3.77
C LEU A 281 -1.22 2.82 -3.71
N ARG A 282 -2.48 2.97 -3.32
CA ARG A 282 -3.17 4.25 -3.26
C ARG A 282 -2.74 5.11 -2.08
N TRP A 283 -2.61 4.50 -0.90
CA TRP A 283 -2.57 5.24 0.34
C TRP A 283 -1.21 5.23 1.05
N ASP A 284 -0.33 4.26 0.76
CA ASP A 284 0.88 4.05 1.56
C ASP A 284 2.16 3.89 0.76
N ARG A 285 2.06 3.73 -0.56
CA ARG A 285 3.21 3.65 -1.44
C ARG A 285 3.79 5.03 -1.72
N HIS A 286 4.98 5.29 -1.21
CA HIS A 286 5.71 6.54 -1.41
C HIS A 286 6.14 6.79 -2.86
N PRO A 287 6.43 8.04 -3.27
CA PRO A 287 6.89 8.35 -4.62
C PRO A 287 8.13 7.56 -5.08
N SER A 288 9.00 7.16 -4.17
CA SER A 288 10.14 6.28 -4.48
C SER A 288 9.75 4.84 -4.84
N GLY A 289 8.48 4.45 -4.71
CA GLY A 289 8.04 3.06 -4.82
C GLY A 289 8.20 2.27 -3.52
N GLY A 290 8.72 2.88 -2.47
CA GLY A 290 8.84 2.25 -1.15
C GLY A 290 7.50 2.21 -0.40
N PHE A 291 7.37 1.28 0.50
CA PHE A 291 6.29 1.06 1.46
C PHE A 291 7.00 0.80 2.81
N SER A 292 6.61 1.20 3.92
CA SER A 292 5.56 2.03 4.45
C SER A 292 6.17 3.23 5.21
N THR A 293 5.49 3.82 6.20
CA THR A 293 6.03 4.90 7.03
C THR A 293 6.19 4.39 8.47
N GLY A 294 7.44 4.32 8.98
CA GLY A 294 7.71 3.80 10.32
C GLY A 294 7.21 2.37 10.52
N GLU A 295 7.43 1.50 9.54
CA GLU A 295 7.03 0.08 9.51
C GLU A 295 5.52 -0.16 9.42
N GLN A 296 4.69 0.87 9.29
CA GLN A 296 3.24 0.74 9.23
C GLN A 296 2.64 1.51 8.05
N ALA A 297 1.53 1.01 7.52
CA ALA A 297 0.66 1.78 6.67
C ALA A 297 -0.04 2.85 7.50
N VAL A 298 0.01 4.09 7.05
CA VAL A 298 -0.53 5.27 7.77
C VAL A 298 -1.58 6.02 6.96
N GLY A 299 -1.95 5.51 5.78
CA GLY A 299 -2.92 6.13 4.91
C GLY A 299 -2.44 7.43 4.24
N SER A 300 -1.12 7.66 4.18
CA SER A 300 -0.54 8.83 3.54
C SER A 300 0.74 8.51 2.78
N PRO A 301 0.75 8.56 1.45
CA PRO A 301 1.96 8.44 0.65
C PRO A 301 2.85 9.70 0.71
N TYR A 302 2.43 10.71 1.45
CA TYR A 302 3.09 12.01 1.61
C TYR A 302 3.83 12.12 2.95
N ALA A 303 3.64 11.15 3.84
CA ALA A 303 4.26 11.16 5.16
C ALA A 303 5.79 11.22 5.07
N SER A 304 6.41 12.00 5.95
CA SER A 304 7.86 12.23 5.97
C SER A 304 8.65 11.22 6.79
N GLY A 305 7.99 10.24 7.38
CA GLY A 305 8.62 9.24 8.24
C GLY A 305 9.60 8.32 7.52
N PRO A 306 10.32 7.48 8.27
CA PRO A 306 11.28 6.55 7.70
C PRO A 306 10.58 5.49 6.85
N ILE A 307 11.24 5.09 5.75
CA ILE A 307 10.79 3.99 4.86
C ILE A 307 11.79 2.86 5.03
N GLU A 308 11.36 1.79 5.68
CA GLU A 308 12.23 0.65 5.97
C GLU A 308 12.51 -0.18 4.72
N THR A 309 13.74 -0.67 4.60
CA THR A 309 14.16 -1.54 3.49
C THR A 309 13.39 -2.86 3.46
N CYS A 310 13.11 -3.50 4.61
CA CYS A 310 12.30 -4.72 4.65
C CYS A 310 10.86 -4.50 4.14
N CYS A 311 10.27 -3.36 4.47
CA CYS A 311 8.95 -2.97 3.97
C CYS A 311 8.92 -2.89 2.43
N THR A 312 9.95 -2.26 1.84
CA THR A 312 10.10 -2.16 0.38
C THR A 312 10.27 -3.54 -0.26
N VAL A 313 11.06 -4.44 0.34
CA VAL A 313 11.24 -5.82 -0.15
C VAL A 313 9.95 -6.62 -0.08
N ALA A 314 9.20 -6.50 1.01
CA ALA A 314 7.89 -7.15 1.16
C ALA A 314 6.88 -6.64 0.12
N TRP A 315 6.86 -5.33 -0.15
CA TRP A 315 6.03 -4.73 -1.20
C TRP A 315 6.39 -5.23 -2.60
N LEU A 316 7.69 -5.36 -2.91
CA LEU A 316 8.14 -5.97 -4.16
C LEU A 316 7.67 -7.41 -4.29
N ALA A 317 7.84 -8.24 -3.26
CA ALA A 317 7.40 -9.64 -3.26
C ALA A 317 5.86 -9.74 -3.46
N LEU A 318 5.09 -8.92 -2.75
CA LEU A 318 3.63 -8.85 -2.88
C LEU A 318 3.22 -8.40 -4.30
N SER A 319 3.98 -7.49 -4.92
CA SER A 319 3.71 -7.00 -6.28
C SER A 319 4.06 -8.02 -7.35
N VAL A 320 5.04 -8.91 -7.11
CA VAL A 320 5.28 -10.09 -7.96
C VAL A 320 4.04 -11.01 -7.94
N ASP A 321 3.47 -11.27 -6.76
CA ASP A 321 2.26 -12.08 -6.67
C ASP A 321 1.06 -11.41 -7.35
N MET A 322 0.93 -10.08 -7.23
CA MET A 322 -0.11 -9.33 -7.95
C MET A 322 0.06 -9.43 -9.47
N LEU A 323 1.29 -9.34 -9.97
CA LEU A 323 1.59 -9.49 -11.39
C LEU A 323 1.28 -10.92 -11.88
N ARG A 324 1.67 -11.93 -11.10
CA ARG A 324 1.36 -13.35 -11.39
C ARG A 324 -0.15 -13.58 -11.44
N LEU A 325 -0.86 -13.03 -10.50
CA LEU A 325 -2.31 -13.22 -10.34
C LEU A 325 -3.14 -12.55 -11.43
N THR A 326 -2.70 -11.39 -11.93
CA THR A 326 -3.53 -10.52 -12.77
C THR A 326 -2.98 -10.29 -14.18
N GLY A 327 -1.67 -10.42 -14.38
CA GLY A 327 -1.01 -10.03 -15.63
C GLY A 327 -1.14 -8.54 -15.96
N GLU A 328 -1.52 -7.70 -14.98
CA GLU A 328 -1.69 -6.25 -15.19
C GLU A 328 -0.33 -5.54 -15.30
N ALA A 329 -0.13 -4.74 -16.33
CA ALA A 329 1.09 -3.94 -16.51
C ALA A 329 1.34 -2.97 -15.35
N LEU A 330 0.28 -2.54 -14.65
CA LEU A 330 0.38 -1.69 -13.45
C LEU A 330 1.26 -2.33 -12.36
N ALA A 331 1.14 -3.65 -12.13
CA ALA A 331 1.98 -4.33 -11.14
C ALA A 331 3.46 -4.35 -11.58
N ALA A 332 3.74 -4.48 -12.87
CA ALA A 332 5.09 -4.40 -13.41
C ALA A 332 5.66 -2.96 -13.35
N ASP A 333 4.81 -1.94 -13.52
CA ASP A 333 5.21 -0.53 -13.35
C ASP A 333 5.60 -0.23 -11.89
N GLU A 334 4.88 -0.78 -10.91
CA GLU A 334 5.22 -0.65 -9.49
C GLU A 334 6.51 -1.40 -9.12
N LEU A 335 6.71 -2.59 -9.69
CA LEU A 335 7.96 -3.34 -9.53
C LEU A 335 9.17 -2.57 -10.10
N GLU A 336 9.02 -1.97 -11.27
CA GLU A 336 10.07 -1.15 -11.88
C GLU A 336 10.36 0.10 -11.04
N LEU A 337 9.32 0.83 -10.63
CA LEU A 337 9.45 2.03 -9.80
C LEU A 337 10.18 1.73 -8.49
N ALA A 338 9.73 0.70 -7.77
CA ALA A 338 10.32 0.30 -6.49
C ALA A 338 11.75 -0.20 -6.65
N THR A 339 12.05 -0.97 -7.72
CA THR A 339 13.39 -1.47 -7.99
C THR A 339 14.38 -0.35 -8.30
N LEU A 340 14.03 0.54 -9.25
CA LEU A 340 14.93 1.59 -9.73
C LEU A 340 15.15 2.72 -8.72
N ASN A 341 14.23 2.93 -7.79
CA ASN A 341 14.35 4.01 -6.82
C ASN A 341 14.51 3.49 -5.39
N ALA A 342 13.46 2.95 -4.77
CA ALA A 342 13.50 2.58 -3.35
C ALA A 342 14.53 1.48 -3.05
N ALA A 343 14.56 0.40 -3.81
CA ALA A 343 15.47 -0.72 -3.58
C ALA A 343 16.93 -0.36 -3.89
N LEU A 344 17.19 0.22 -5.07
CA LEU A 344 18.54 0.69 -5.42
C LEU A 344 18.98 1.88 -4.56
N GLY A 345 18.02 2.67 -4.08
CA GLY A 345 18.27 3.72 -3.10
C GLY A 345 18.65 3.19 -1.73
N ALA A 346 18.21 2.00 -1.37
CA ALA A 346 18.59 1.37 -0.10
C ALA A 346 19.99 0.73 -0.17
N GLN A 347 20.48 0.38 -1.35
CA GLN A 347 21.80 -0.19 -1.53
C GLN A 347 22.86 0.91 -1.73
N HIS A 348 23.93 0.89 -0.96
CA HIS A 348 25.11 1.70 -1.30
C HIS A 348 25.73 1.21 -2.63
N PRO A 349 26.16 2.10 -3.54
CA PRO A 349 26.70 1.70 -4.85
C PRO A 349 27.88 0.73 -4.82
N SER A 350 28.68 0.79 -3.77
CA SER A 350 29.78 -0.18 -3.56
C SER A 350 29.32 -1.61 -3.27
N GLY A 351 28.04 -1.83 -2.99
CA GLY A 351 27.51 -3.12 -2.54
C GLY A 351 27.83 -3.51 -1.11
N ARG A 352 28.60 -2.70 -0.37
CA ARG A 352 29.12 -3.07 0.97
C ARG A 352 28.07 -3.02 2.07
N TRP A 353 27.02 -2.21 1.92
CA TRP A 353 26.01 -2.05 2.94
C TRP A 353 24.67 -1.64 2.35
N TRP A 354 23.61 -1.85 3.15
CA TRP A 354 22.24 -1.48 2.88
C TRP A 354 21.77 -0.52 3.97
N THR A 355 20.86 0.39 3.65
CA THR A 355 20.21 1.24 4.66
C THR A 355 19.21 0.41 5.47
N TYR A 356 18.92 0.82 6.71
CA TYR A 356 17.70 0.42 7.41
C TYR A 356 16.51 1.21 6.81
N ASN A 357 16.62 2.54 6.78
CA ASN A 357 15.62 3.43 6.25
C ASN A 357 16.13 4.21 5.04
N THR A 358 15.26 4.38 4.05
CA THR A 358 15.51 5.20 2.86
C THR A 358 14.38 6.21 2.71
N PRO A 359 14.36 7.29 3.54
CA PRO A 359 13.28 8.29 3.53
C PRO A 359 13.26 9.08 2.23
N MET A 360 12.17 9.80 1.97
CA MET A 360 12.05 10.69 0.82
C MET A 360 13.01 11.89 0.89
N ASN A 361 13.33 12.34 2.11
CA ASN A 361 14.26 13.43 2.41
C ASN A 361 15.12 13.03 3.59
N GLY A 362 16.42 13.32 3.57
CA GLY A 362 17.30 13.02 4.70
C GLY A 362 18.75 12.76 4.32
N VAL A 363 19.33 11.78 4.97
CA VAL A 363 20.68 11.24 4.71
C VAL A 363 20.58 9.73 4.54
N ARG A 364 21.57 9.12 3.89
CA ARG A 364 21.69 7.67 3.81
C ARG A 364 22.77 7.19 4.72
N GLU A 365 22.42 6.25 5.56
CA GLU A 365 23.31 5.68 6.55
C GLU A 365 23.30 4.17 6.41
N ALA A 366 24.46 3.55 6.66
CA ALA A 366 24.56 2.11 6.75
C ALA A 366 23.63 1.61 7.86
N SER A 367 22.94 0.52 7.60
CA SER A 367 22.05 -0.09 8.56
C SER A 367 22.86 -0.58 9.76
N ALA A 368 22.68 0.08 10.91
CA ALA A 368 23.35 -0.23 12.16
C ALA A 368 22.36 -0.89 13.13
N HIS A 369 22.68 -2.10 13.57
CA HIS A 369 21.94 -2.77 14.61
C HIS A 369 22.90 -3.56 15.50
N SER A 370 23.07 -3.12 16.72
CA SER A 370 24.01 -3.73 17.65
C SER A 370 23.54 -5.10 18.12
N ILE A 371 23.82 -6.14 17.33
CA ILE A 371 23.64 -7.53 17.75
C ILE A 371 25.03 -8.10 18.08
N VAL A 372 25.48 -7.86 19.29
CA VAL A 372 26.85 -8.16 19.76
C VAL A 372 27.29 -9.61 19.51
N PHE A 373 26.32 -10.55 19.55
CA PHE A 373 26.60 -11.96 19.32
C PHE A 373 26.81 -12.31 17.84
N GLN A 374 26.22 -11.54 16.92
CA GLN A 374 26.16 -11.87 15.51
C GLN A 374 27.10 -11.03 14.63
N ALA A 375 27.41 -9.83 15.06
CA ALA A 375 28.31 -8.92 14.34
C ALA A 375 29.70 -8.88 14.94
N ARG A 376 30.70 -8.67 14.10
CA ARG A 376 32.06 -8.38 14.52
C ARG A 376 32.38 -6.91 14.30
N ALA A 377 33.15 -6.30 15.16
CA ALA A 377 33.59 -4.92 14.98
C ALA A 377 34.24 -4.70 13.61
N GLY A 378 33.86 -3.62 12.93
CA GLY A 378 34.36 -3.28 11.59
C GLY A 378 33.79 -4.10 10.44
N THR A 379 32.77 -4.97 10.67
CA THR A 379 32.07 -5.72 9.62
C THR A 379 30.75 -5.06 9.25
N PRO A 380 30.16 -5.39 8.06
CA PRO A 380 28.80 -5.02 7.74
C PRO A 380 27.85 -5.53 8.80
N GLU A 381 27.00 -4.66 9.28
CA GLU A 381 26.14 -4.98 10.41
C GLU A 381 25.00 -5.90 10.00
N LEU A 382 24.77 -6.92 10.81
CA LEU A 382 23.73 -7.89 10.59
C LEU A 382 22.44 -7.42 11.26
N ASN A 383 21.43 -7.11 10.44
CA ASN A 383 20.07 -6.85 10.89
C ASN A 383 19.08 -7.34 9.82
N CYS A 384 17.78 -7.20 10.10
CA CYS A 384 16.72 -7.65 9.18
C CYS A 384 16.86 -7.02 7.78
N CYS A 385 17.11 -5.72 7.69
CA CYS A 385 17.22 -4.98 6.44
C CYS A 385 18.46 -5.33 5.63
N ALA A 386 19.60 -5.48 6.32
CA ALA A 386 20.87 -5.81 5.65
C ALA A 386 20.83 -7.20 4.98
N VAL A 387 20.19 -8.19 5.60
CA VAL A 387 20.06 -9.54 5.01
C VAL A 387 18.90 -9.65 4.00
N ASN A 388 17.88 -8.81 4.10
CA ASN A 388 16.70 -8.85 3.23
C ASN A 388 16.83 -7.93 2.01
N GLY A 389 17.53 -6.80 2.12
CA GLY A 389 17.73 -5.84 1.03
C GLY A 389 18.17 -6.49 -0.29
N PRO A 390 19.18 -7.38 -0.31
CA PRO A 390 19.61 -8.09 -1.51
C PRO A 390 18.50 -8.84 -2.24
N ARG A 391 17.46 -9.31 -1.53
CA ARG A 391 16.28 -9.95 -2.13
C ARG A 391 15.56 -9.03 -3.11
N ALA A 392 15.55 -7.72 -2.89
CA ALA A 392 14.92 -6.77 -3.80
C ALA A 392 15.51 -6.84 -5.21
N LEU A 393 16.84 -6.98 -5.32
CA LEU A 393 17.51 -7.18 -6.61
C LEU A 393 17.29 -8.60 -7.15
N GLY A 394 17.28 -9.60 -6.27
CA GLY A 394 17.03 -11.00 -6.63
C GLY A 394 15.65 -11.20 -7.27
N LEU A 395 14.61 -10.55 -6.74
CA LEU A 395 13.24 -10.62 -7.24
C LEU A 395 13.10 -10.17 -8.70
N LEU A 396 14.05 -9.37 -9.24
CA LEU A 396 14.03 -8.98 -10.65
C LEU A 396 13.99 -10.22 -11.56
N SER A 397 14.61 -11.34 -11.18
CA SER A 397 14.54 -12.60 -11.92
C SER A 397 13.17 -13.30 -11.90
N ASP A 398 12.28 -12.92 -10.97
CA ASP A 398 10.94 -13.51 -10.90
C ASP A 398 9.96 -12.81 -11.84
N TRP A 399 10.23 -11.55 -12.20
CA TRP A 399 9.27 -10.77 -12.97
C TRP A 399 9.81 -10.17 -14.28
N ALA A 400 11.13 -10.10 -14.48
CA ALA A 400 11.71 -9.44 -15.64
C ALA A 400 11.20 -9.99 -16.98
N VAL A 401 11.18 -11.31 -17.12
CA VAL A 401 10.55 -12.03 -18.23
C VAL A 401 9.77 -13.20 -17.65
N MET A 402 8.50 -13.25 -17.99
CA MET A 402 7.56 -14.27 -17.51
C MET A 402 6.94 -15.05 -18.67
N THR A 403 6.16 -16.07 -18.36
CA THR A 403 5.36 -16.81 -19.33
C THR A 403 3.88 -16.84 -18.91
N ASP A 404 2.99 -16.82 -19.91
CA ASP A 404 1.55 -17.08 -19.74
C ASP A 404 1.16 -18.51 -20.16
N GLY A 405 2.13 -19.40 -20.31
CA GLY A 405 1.93 -20.77 -20.80
C GLY A 405 1.86 -20.88 -22.33
N ARG A 406 1.73 -19.76 -23.07
CA ARG A 406 1.71 -19.72 -24.54
C ARG A 406 3.02 -19.17 -25.12
N GLY A 407 3.65 -18.22 -24.41
CA GLY A 407 4.84 -17.54 -24.86
C GLY A 407 5.48 -16.69 -23.77
N LEU A 408 6.13 -15.60 -24.15
CA LEU A 408 6.91 -14.76 -23.26
C LEU A 408 6.23 -13.42 -22.99
N VAL A 409 6.40 -12.93 -21.75
CA VAL A 409 5.91 -11.61 -21.30
C VAL A 409 7.11 -10.82 -20.79
N ILE A 410 7.49 -9.79 -21.52
CA ILE A 410 8.65 -8.95 -21.22
C ILE A 410 8.18 -7.75 -20.37
N ASN A 411 8.55 -7.74 -19.10
CA ASN A 411 8.25 -6.69 -18.14
C ASN A 411 9.42 -5.74 -17.92
N TRP A 412 10.64 -6.28 -17.89
CA TRP A 412 11.86 -5.50 -17.72
C TRP A 412 12.33 -4.90 -19.05
N LEU A 413 12.62 -3.61 -19.05
CA LEU A 413 13.01 -2.85 -20.24
C LEU A 413 14.49 -2.47 -20.28
N GLY A 414 15.23 -2.76 -19.22
CA GLY A 414 16.66 -2.48 -19.13
C GLY A 414 17.54 -3.45 -19.91
N PRO A 415 18.85 -3.14 -20.03
CA PRO A 415 19.78 -3.96 -20.78
C PRO A 415 20.03 -5.32 -20.13
N GLY A 416 20.31 -6.32 -20.98
CA GLY A 416 20.63 -7.66 -20.49
C GLY A 416 20.56 -8.74 -21.55
N GLN A 417 20.96 -9.97 -21.12
CA GLN A 417 20.84 -11.20 -21.91
C GLN A 417 20.10 -12.23 -21.08
N PHE A 418 19.10 -12.88 -21.67
CA PHE A 418 18.21 -13.78 -20.97
C PHE A 418 18.14 -15.11 -21.74
N SER A 419 18.52 -16.20 -21.07
CA SER A 419 18.41 -17.56 -21.61
C SER A 419 17.16 -18.19 -21.00
N LEU A 420 16.19 -18.51 -21.83
CA LEU A 420 14.83 -18.89 -21.46
C LEU A 420 14.42 -20.19 -22.14
N ARG A 421 13.37 -20.82 -21.64
CA ARG A 421 12.70 -21.94 -22.32
C ARG A 421 11.21 -21.64 -22.42
N LEU A 422 10.64 -21.91 -23.59
CA LEU A 422 9.19 -21.92 -23.75
C LEU A 422 8.59 -23.15 -23.04
N PRO A 423 7.27 -23.18 -22.80
CA PRO A 423 6.61 -24.32 -22.16
C PRO A 423 6.81 -25.65 -22.88
N ASP A 424 7.03 -25.65 -24.21
CA ASP A 424 7.35 -26.84 -25.01
C ASP A 424 8.84 -27.26 -24.95
N GLY A 425 9.63 -26.56 -24.13
CA GLY A 425 11.08 -26.77 -24.00
C GLY A 425 11.96 -26.11 -25.06
N THR A 426 11.37 -25.34 -25.99
CA THR A 426 12.14 -24.59 -26.99
C THR A 426 13.04 -23.54 -26.35
N PRO A 427 14.37 -23.59 -26.56
CA PRO A 427 15.28 -22.59 -26.02
C PRO A 427 15.17 -21.27 -26.77
N VAL A 428 15.08 -20.19 -26.02
CA VAL A 428 15.04 -18.80 -26.53
C VAL A 428 16.12 -18.00 -25.82
N GLN A 429 16.91 -17.23 -26.59
CA GLN A 429 17.78 -16.22 -26.03
C GLN A 429 17.26 -14.84 -26.44
N LEU A 430 17.05 -13.98 -25.45
CA LEU A 430 16.68 -12.59 -25.67
C LEU A 430 17.86 -11.71 -25.27
N ARG A 431 18.19 -10.74 -26.12
CA ARG A 431 19.17 -9.71 -25.82
C ARG A 431 18.49 -8.34 -25.88
N SER A 432 18.61 -7.55 -24.84
CA SER A 432 18.16 -6.17 -24.79
C SER A 432 19.34 -5.22 -24.89
N ASP A 433 19.43 -4.52 -26.01
CA ASP A 433 20.42 -3.47 -26.28
C ASP A 433 19.77 -2.10 -26.03
N THR A 434 20.16 -1.45 -24.95
CA THR A 434 19.59 -0.18 -24.52
C THR A 434 20.47 0.48 -23.45
N ALA A 435 20.35 1.80 -23.33
CA ALA A 435 20.81 2.55 -22.17
C ALA A 435 19.67 2.87 -21.18
N TYR A 436 18.52 2.18 -21.27
CA TYR A 436 17.42 2.36 -20.33
C TYR A 436 17.88 2.12 -18.87
N PRO A 437 17.45 2.93 -17.90
CA PRO A 437 16.39 3.96 -17.93
C PRO A 437 16.88 5.37 -18.33
N LEU A 438 18.07 5.53 -18.89
CA LEU A 438 18.63 6.82 -19.33
C LEU A 438 18.20 7.20 -20.75
N SER A 439 17.96 6.21 -21.60
CA SER A 439 17.42 6.34 -22.95
C SER A 439 16.11 5.57 -23.07
N GLY A 440 15.17 6.10 -23.85
CA GLY A 440 13.90 5.43 -24.16
C GLY A 440 13.95 4.50 -25.36
N HIS A 441 15.10 4.40 -26.05
CA HIS A 441 15.28 3.48 -27.17
C HIS A 441 15.74 2.11 -26.66
N ILE A 442 14.94 1.07 -26.95
CA ILE A 442 15.18 -0.31 -26.50
C ILE A 442 15.08 -1.22 -27.70
N ARG A 443 16.12 -2.02 -27.94
CA ARG A 443 16.14 -3.01 -29.03
C ARG A 443 16.29 -4.41 -28.48
N TRP A 444 15.28 -5.23 -28.69
CA TRP A 444 15.30 -6.65 -28.38
C TRP A 444 15.74 -7.44 -29.60
N THR A 445 16.66 -8.39 -29.42
CA THR A 445 17.06 -9.36 -30.42
C THR A 445 16.68 -10.75 -29.94
N ILE A 446 15.97 -11.50 -30.79
CA ILE A 446 15.50 -12.85 -30.51
C ILE A 446 16.46 -13.83 -31.17
N GLN A 447 16.99 -14.80 -30.43
CA GLN A 447 17.82 -15.88 -30.93
C GLN A 447 17.17 -17.23 -30.64
N LEU A 448 17.04 -18.07 -31.65
CA LEU A 448 16.39 -19.38 -31.59
C LEU A 448 17.39 -20.48 -32.02
N PRO A 449 18.15 -21.05 -31.05
CA PRO A 449 19.22 -21.99 -31.36
C PRO A 449 18.77 -23.28 -32.09
N ARG A 450 17.49 -23.64 -31.97
CA ARG A 450 16.91 -24.85 -32.62
C ARG A 450 16.14 -24.57 -33.90
N GLY A 451 16.21 -23.35 -34.43
CA GLY A 451 15.47 -22.91 -35.62
C GLY A 451 14.20 -22.14 -35.32
N PRO A 452 13.43 -21.72 -36.34
CA PRO A 452 12.25 -20.89 -36.20
C PRO A 452 11.18 -21.55 -35.29
N ALA A 453 10.48 -20.73 -34.51
CA ALA A 453 9.41 -21.17 -33.60
C ALA A 453 8.27 -20.17 -33.59
N GLN A 454 7.02 -20.64 -33.48
CA GLN A 454 5.82 -19.82 -33.45
C GLN A 454 5.33 -19.67 -32.01
N PHE A 455 5.35 -18.46 -31.46
CA PHE A 455 4.85 -18.14 -30.13
C PHE A 455 4.55 -16.66 -29.99
N PRO A 456 3.67 -16.25 -29.02
CA PRO A 456 3.48 -14.85 -28.72
C PRO A 456 4.62 -14.28 -27.86
N ILE A 457 4.98 -13.03 -28.12
CA ILE A 457 5.76 -12.20 -27.20
C ILE A 457 4.94 -10.96 -26.89
N ARG A 458 4.76 -10.68 -25.60
CA ARG A 458 4.11 -9.48 -25.09
C ARG A 458 5.14 -8.52 -24.52
N PHE A 459 5.14 -7.28 -24.98
CA PHE A 459 6.03 -6.21 -24.54
C PHE A 459 5.24 -5.22 -23.67
N ARG A 460 5.69 -4.95 -22.47
CA ARG A 460 5.08 -3.95 -21.58
C ARG A 460 5.30 -2.54 -22.14
N ILE A 461 4.22 -1.78 -22.21
CA ILE A 461 4.26 -0.33 -22.42
C ILE A 461 3.97 0.33 -21.06
N PRO A 462 4.94 1.02 -20.46
CA PRO A 462 4.76 1.59 -19.12
C PRO A 462 3.61 2.58 -19.04
N GLY A 463 2.86 2.57 -17.94
CA GLY A 463 1.73 3.47 -17.72
C GLY A 463 2.14 4.95 -17.61
N TRP A 464 3.38 5.20 -17.26
CA TRP A 464 3.95 6.56 -17.17
C TRP A 464 4.37 7.15 -18.51
N SER A 465 4.50 6.36 -19.60
CA SER A 465 4.92 6.84 -20.91
C SER A 465 3.77 7.44 -21.73
N ALA A 466 4.09 8.20 -22.75
CA ALA A 466 3.18 8.44 -23.86
C ALA A 466 2.96 7.13 -24.67
N PRO A 467 1.99 7.08 -25.62
CA PRO A 467 1.88 5.95 -26.56
C PRO A 467 3.21 5.68 -27.24
N ALA A 468 3.69 4.46 -27.20
CA ALA A 468 5.02 4.08 -27.65
C ALA A 468 5.01 3.49 -29.05
N ARG A 469 6.00 3.84 -29.85
CA ARG A 469 6.23 3.18 -31.14
C ARG A 469 6.98 1.87 -30.95
N VAL A 470 6.44 0.79 -31.50
CA VAL A 470 7.04 -0.53 -31.45
C VAL A 470 7.20 -1.06 -32.87
N ARG A 471 8.44 -1.29 -33.31
CA ARG A 471 8.78 -1.68 -34.68
C ARG A 471 9.40 -3.06 -34.73
N LEU A 472 8.93 -3.87 -35.65
CA LEU A 472 9.43 -5.21 -35.92
C LEU A 472 10.32 -5.24 -37.17
N ASN A 473 11.58 -5.66 -37.03
CA ASN A 473 12.53 -5.87 -38.15
C ASN A 473 12.66 -4.68 -39.12
N GLN A 474 12.60 -3.45 -38.63
CA GLN A 474 12.58 -2.21 -39.42
C GLN A 474 11.40 -2.09 -40.41
N GLY A 475 10.39 -2.96 -40.29
CA GLY A 475 9.22 -3.03 -41.15
C GLY A 475 7.94 -2.62 -40.44
N GLU A 476 7.18 -3.61 -39.95
CA GLU A 476 5.88 -3.39 -39.29
C GLU A 476 6.03 -2.53 -38.04
N GLU A 477 5.24 -1.46 -37.96
CA GLU A 477 5.17 -0.58 -36.80
C GLU A 477 3.77 -0.61 -36.18
N ARG A 478 3.69 -0.68 -34.86
CA ARG A 478 2.46 -0.56 -34.07
C ARG A 478 2.63 0.46 -32.96
N ILE A 479 1.52 1.04 -32.55
CA ILE A 479 1.50 1.95 -31.40
C ILE A 479 1.03 1.16 -30.19
N GLY A 480 1.86 1.11 -29.16
CA GLY A 480 1.54 0.49 -27.88
C GLY A 480 0.89 1.49 -26.94
N SER A 481 -0.21 1.09 -26.31
CA SER A 481 -0.96 1.93 -25.36
C SER A 481 -0.33 1.89 -23.97
N PRO A 482 -0.18 3.04 -23.27
CA PRO A 482 0.38 3.10 -21.92
C PRO A 482 -0.38 2.22 -20.92
N GLY A 483 0.35 1.54 -20.05
CA GLY A 483 -0.19 0.63 -19.03
C GLY A 483 -0.76 -0.66 -19.59
N ARG A 484 -0.32 -1.07 -20.79
CA ARG A 484 -0.76 -2.27 -21.51
C ARG A 484 0.43 -3.10 -22.00
N TYR A 485 0.10 -4.28 -22.51
CA TYR A 485 1.05 -5.11 -23.26
C TYR A 485 0.70 -5.08 -24.76
N LEU A 486 1.71 -4.94 -25.61
CA LEU A 486 1.58 -5.14 -27.03
C LEU A 486 2.04 -6.56 -27.36
N GLU A 487 1.18 -7.36 -28.01
CA GLU A 487 1.45 -8.75 -28.36
C GLU A 487 1.76 -8.89 -29.85
N TRP A 488 2.82 -9.66 -30.17
CA TRP A 488 3.05 -10.25 -31.47
C TRP A 488 3.03 -11.77 -31.38
N LEU A 489 2.05 -12.38 -32.05
CA LEU A 489 2.02 -13.82 -32.32
C LEU A 489 2.51 -14.05 -33.74
N ARG A 490 3.67 -14.70 -33.90
CA ARG A 490 4.24 -14.97 -35.21
C ARG A 490 5.24 -16.13 -35.19
N LEU A 491 5.65 -16.60 -36.41
CA LEU A 491 6.84 -17.44 -36.58
C LEU A 491 8.07 -16.54 -36.43
N TRP A 492 8.81 -16.70 -35.34
CA TRP A 492 10.05 -16.00 -35.05
C TRP A 492 11.25 -16.71 -35.72
N HIS A 493 12.21 -15.92 -36.20
CA HIS A 493 13.47 -16.38 -36.72
C HIS A 493 14.61 -15.82 -35.87
N SER A 494 15.73 -16.57 -35.82
CA SER A 494 16.94 -16.09 -35.15
C SER A 494 17.45 -14.81 -35.83
N GLY A 495 17.66 -13.77 -35.01
CA GLY A 495 18.04 -12.44 -35.49
C GLY A 495 16.86 -11.47 -35.64
N ASP A 496 15.62 -11.91 -35.51
CA ASP A 496 14.47 -10.99 -35.47
C ASP A 496 14.65 -9.97 -34.34
N THR A 497 14.25 -8.72 -34.63
CA THR A 497 14.40 -7.60 -33.70
C THR A 497 13.07 -6.90 -33.45
N VAL A 498 12.87 -6.44 -32.19
CA VAL A 498 11.79 -5.54 -31.82
C VAL A 498 12.38 -4.29 -31.20
N GLU A 499 12.05 -3.13 -31.76
CA GLU A 499 12.47 -1.82 -31.27
C GLU A 499 11.28 -1.12 -30.59
N LEU A 500 11.50 -0.64 -29.37
CA LEU A 500 10.53 0.12 -28.57
C LEU A 500 11.11 1.51 -28.33
N GLU A 501 10.32 2.54 -28.65
CA GLU A 501 10.66 3.94 -28.39
C GLU A 501 9.71 4.52 -27.32
N LEU A 502 10.27 4.85 -26.17
CA LEU A 502 9.58 5.50 -25.03
C LEU A 502 10.01 6.96 -24.92
N GLU A 503 9.06 7.83 -24.67
CA GLU A 503 9.34 9.21 -24.32
C GLU A 503 9.67 9.33 -22.82
N LEU A 504 10.92 9.70 -22.49
CA LEU A 504 11.36 9.94 -21.12
C LEU A 504 11.16 11.42 -20.70
N ALA A 505 9.93 11.89 -20.79
CA ALA A 505 9.57 13.25 -20.39
C ALA A 505 9.72 13.46 -18.88
N LEU A 506 9.92 14.72 -18.46
CA LEU A 506 9.81 15.11 -17.06
C LEU A 506 8.35 15.12 -16.65
N ARG A 507 8.05 14.44 -15.56
CA ARG A 507 6.71 14.34 -14.99
C ARG A 507 6.67 14.83 -13.56
N ILE A 508 5.58 15.49 -13.19
CA ILE A 508 5.36 16.07 -11.86
C ILE A 508 4.36 15.18 -11.11
N ARG A 509 4.69 14.87 -9.87
CA ARG A 509 3.73 14.40 -8.86
C ARG A 509 3.58 15.50 -7.81
N ALA A 510 2.43 16.14 -7.80
CA ALA A 510 2.12 17.16 -6.79
C ALA A 510 2.00 16.51 -5.42
N GLY A 511 2.57 17.18 -4.42
CA GLY A 511 2.40 16.81 -3.02
C GLY A 511 1.06 17.29 -2.48
N ASP A 512 0.59 16.59 -1.47
CA ASP A 512 -0.59 16.95 -0.68
C ASP A 512 -0.29 16.68 0.80
N ARG A 513 -1.19 17.06 1.70
CA ARG A 513 -1.02 16.88 3.16
C ARG A 513 0.36 17.36 3.63
N GLU A 514 1.19 16.45 4.15
CA GLU A 514 2.52 16.73 4.70
C GLU A 514 3.51 17.27 3.65
N ALA A 515 3.25 16.99 2.37
CA ALA A 515 4.05 17.49 1.25
C ALA A 515 3.34 18.62 0.47
N SER A 516 2.36 19.30 1.08
CA SER A 516 1.67 20.44 0.45
C SER A 516 2.67 21.54 0.04
N GLY A 517 2.53 22.08 -1.16
CA GLY A 517 3.48 23.08 -1.70
C GLY A 517 4.77 22.50 -2.29
N GLN A 518 4.88 21.17 -2.33
CA GLN A 518 6.05 20.47 -2.84
C GLN A 518 5.67 19.56 -4.01
N VAL A 519 6.67 19.13 -4.75
CA VAL A 519 6.52 18.17 -5.85
C VAL A 519 7.62 17.13 -5.83
N CYS A 520 7.31 15.93 -6.32
CA CYS A 520 8.30 15.00 -6.82
C CYS A 520 8.40 15.10 -8.34
N LEU A 521 9.61 15.05 -8.86
CA LEU A 521 9.89 15.04 -10.29
C LEU A 521 10.40 13.66 -10.71
N TYR A 522 9.97 13.23 -11.88
CA TYR A 522 10.45 11.99 -12.50
C TYR A 522 10.94 12.27 -13.91
N ARG A 523 11.92 11.51 -14.34
CA ARG A 523 12.27 11.33 -15.75
C ARG A 523 12.08 9.87 -16.14
N GLY A 524 11.04 9.60 -16.94
CA GLY A 524 10.60 8.21 -17.12
C GLY A 524 10.28 7.56 -15.76
N PRO A 525 10.88 6.39 -15.42
CA PRO A 525 10.67 5.72 -14.14
C PRO A 525 11.57 6.25 -13.01
N ILE A 526 12.54 7.10 -13.31
CA ILE A 526 13.53 7.60 -12.32
C ILE A 526 12.95 8.77 -11.55
N LEU A 527 12.86 8.62 -10.22
CA LEU A 527 12.60 9.71 -9.30
C LEU A 527 13.86 10.58 -9.18
N LEU A 528 13.67 11.89 -9.22
CA LEU A 528 14.74 12.87 -9.10
C LEU A 528 14.80 13.45 -7.68
N ALA A 529 16.01 13.72 -7.22
CA ALA A 529 16.26 14.27 -5.90
C ALA A 529 17.32 15.39 -5.94
N TYR A 530 17.12 16.42 -5.12
CA TYR A 530 18.20 17.31 -4.72
C TYR A 530 19.24 16.50 -3.91
N ASP A 531 20.51 16.69 -4.21
CA ASP A 531 21.63 16.25 -3.40
C ASP A 531 22.55 17.46 -3.18
N GLN A 532 22.91 17.72 -1.93
CA GLN A 532 23.77 18.84 -1.54
C GLN A 532 25.09 18.82 -2.32
N ARG A 533 25.59 17.64 -2.61
CA ARG A 533 26.85 17.42 -3.37
C ARG A 533 26.89 18.10 -4.75
N HIS A 534 25.74 18.27 -5.38
CA HIS A 534 25.64 18.81 -6.74
C HIS A 534 25.21 20.27 -6.80
N ASN A 535 25.03 20.90 -5.63
CA ASN A 535 24.50 22.25 -5.52
C ASN A 535 25.43 23.12 -4.66
N SER A 536 25.39 24.44 -4.86
CA SER A 536 26.19 25.42 -4.12
C SER A 536 25.48 25.99 -2.89
N PHE A 537 24.38 25.37 -2.48
CA PHE A 537 23.55 25.78 -1.33
C PHE A 537 23.07 24.54 -0.60
N ASP A 538 22.87 24.69 0.68
CA ASP A 538 22.42 23.61 1.57
C ASP A 538 20.92 23.33 1.41
N GLU A 539 20.46 22.20 1.93
CA GLU A 539 19.07 21.75 1.83
C GLU A 539 18.07 22.77 2.41
N PRO A 540 18.33 23.46 3.56
CA PRO A 540 17.41 24.49 4.07
C PRO A 540 17.25 25.71 3.14
N ASP A 541 18.27 26.02 2.35
CA ASP A 541 18.29 27.15 1.42
C ASP A 541 17.86 26.76 -0.01
N LEU A 542 17.28 25.57 -0.19
CA LEU A 542 16.81 25.05 -1.45
C LEU A 542 15.74 25.99 -2.04
N PRO A 543 16.00 26.66 -3.18
CA PRO A 543 15.02 27.54 -3.80
C PRO A 543 13.88 26.74 -4.40
N ALA A 544 12.67 27.30 -4.37
CA ALA A 544 11.51 26.67 -5.00
C ALA A 544 11.71 26.55 -6.52
N LEU A 545 11.42 25.37 -7.07
CA LEU A 545 11.49 25.11 -8.51
C LEU A 545 10.42 25.95 -9.23
N ASP A 546 10.75 26.51 -10.38
CA ASP A 546 9.79 27.22 -11.21
C ASP A 546 9.19 26.26 -12.26
N LEU A 547 8.04 25.67 -11.95
CA LEU A 547 7.40 24.69 -12.83
C LEU A 547 6.83 25.30 -14.12
N SER A 548 6.61 26.61 -14.18
CA SER A 548 6.21 27.29 -15.43
C SER A 548 7.31 27.22 -16.52
N ARG A 549 8.54 26.97 -16.09
CA ARG A 549 9.73 26.86 -16.93
C ARG A 549 10.28 25.42 -17.03
N LEU A 550 9.45 24.41 -16.76
CA LEU A 550 9.84 22.99 -16.81
C LEU A 550 10.47 22.60 -18.16
N ALA A 551 10.01 23.17 -19.26
CA ALA A 551 10.55 22.91 -20.60
C ALA A 551 11.99 23.41 -20.79
N GLU A 552 12.51 24.29 -19.93
CA GLU A 552 13.89 24.77 -19.97
C GLU A 552 14.88 23.86 -19.22
N ALA A 553 14.37 22.81 -18.57
CA ALA A 553 15.19 21.86 -17.83
C ALA A 553 16.23 21.20 -18.75
N LYS A 554 17.46 21.07 -18.26
CA LYS A 554 18.57 20.50 -19.03
C LYS A 554 19.00 19.19 -18.40
N VAL A 555 18.90 18.12 -19.17
CA VAL A 555 19.37 16.78 -18.77
C VAL A 555 20.82 16.60 -19.24
N SER A 556 21.66 16.10 -18.36
CA SER A 556 23.03 15.73 -18.67
C SER A 556 23.38 14.37 -18.03
N PHE A 557 24.28 13.67 -18.67
CA PHE A 557 24.78 12.38 -18.20
C PHE A 557 26.25 12.58 -17.83
N PRO A 558 26.62 12.45 -16.53
CA PRO A 558 28.00 12.60 -16.10
C PRO A 558 28.89 11.60 -16.83
N THR A 559 29.95 12.09 -17.45
CA THR A 559 31.01 11.25 -18.04
C THR A 559 32.03 10.90 -16.94
N ASN A 560 32.33 9.64 -16.84
CA ASN A 560 33.15 9.06 -15.78
C ASN A 560 34.61 9.50 -15.80
N PRO A 561 35.19 10.03 -14.70
CA PRO A 561 36.61 10.40 -14.64
C PRO A 561 37.55 9.33 -14.02
N GLY A 562 37.11 8.10 -13.71
CA GLY A 562 38.00 7.05 -13.19
C GLY A 562 37.33 6.04 -12.23
N PRO A 563 37.98 4.90 -11.93
CA PRO A 563 37.31 3.72 -11.34
C PRO A 563 36.74 3.90 -9.92
N GLU A 564 37.31 4.74 -9.04
CA GLU A 564 36.78 4.91 -7.68
C GLU A 564 35.79 6.08 -7.56
N ALA A 565 35.97 7.14 -8.32
CA ALA A 565 35.03 8.27 -8.40
C ALA A 565 33.69 7.88 -9.05
N ASP A 566 33.69 6.85 -9.89
CA ASP A 566 32.55 6.38 -10.66
C ASP A 566 31.43 5.78 -9.85
N LEU A 567 31.73 5.05 -8.77
CA LEU A 567 30.72 4.36 -7.98
C LEU A 567 29.70 5.30 -7.32
N LEU A 568 30.09 6.54 -7.03
CA LEU A 568 29.25 7.54 -6.39
C LEU A 568 28.67 8.55 -7.39
N ALA A 569 29.01 8.44 -8.68
CA ALA A 569 28.49 9.33 -9.70
C ALA A 569 26.97 9.06 -9.91
N PRO A 570 26.14 10.09 -10.06
CA PRO A 570 24.75 9.89 -10.41
C PRO A 570 24.61 9.40 -11.84
N TRP A 571 23.55 8.69 -12.13
CA TRP A 571 23.23 8.22 -13.48
C TRP A 571 22.91 9.37 -14.42
N LEU A 572 22.28 10.42 -13.87
CA LEU A 572 21.94 11.62 -14.61
C LEU A 572 21.87 12.83 -13.69
N LEU A 573 21.99 14.01 -14.27
CA LEU A 573 21.71 15.28 -13.63
C LEU A 573 20.68 16.07 -14.43
N VAL A 574 19.73 16.69 -13.75
CA VAL A 574 18.73 17.57 -14.35
C VAL A 574 18.86 18.95 -13.71
N ALA A 575 19.23 19.94 -14.50
CA ALA A 575 19.29 21.33 -14.07
C ALA A 575 17.91 21.97 -14.28
N MET A 576 17.23 22.28 -13.16
CA MET A 576 15.88 22.85 -13.12
C MET A 576 15.95 24.36 -12.85
N PRO A 577 15.20 25.20 -13.59
CA PRO A 577 14.99 26.59 -13.21
C PRO A 577 14.32 26.71 -11.84
N ALA A 578 14.74 27.71 -11.07
CA ALA A 578 14.23 27.94 -9.72
C ALA A 578 14.08 29.44 -9.44
N GLN A 579 13.44 29.75 -8.32
CA GLN A 579 13.18 31.10 -7.84
C GLN A 579 14.45 31.95 -7.81
N GLY A 580 14.32 33.24 -8.15
CA GLY A 580 15.42 34.20 -8.17
C GLY A 580 16.42 33.97 -9.31
N GLY A 581 16.03 33.32 -10.41
CA GLY A 581 16.91 33.04 -11.55
C GLY A 581 17.99 31.99 -11.26
N ARG A 582 17.88 31.30 -10.14
CA ARG A 582 18.78 30.19 -9.75
C ARG A 582 18.46 28.91 -10.52
N SER A 583 19.38 27.96 -10.46
CA SER A 583 19.19 26.60 -10.99
C SER A 583 19.45 25.59 -9.89
N VAL A 584 18.58 24.59 -9.80
CA VAL A 584 18.76 23.44 -8.91
C VAL A 584 19.14 22.23 -9.73
N ARG A 585 20.22 21.55 -9.35
CA ARG A 585 20.64 20.29 -9.95
C ARG A 585 20.05 19.13 -9.17
N LEU A 586 19.29 18.31 -9.87
CA LEU A 586 18.68 17.10 -9.34
C LEU A 586 19.39 15.87 -9.94
N CYS A 587 19.65 14.87 -9.12
CA CYS A 587 20.17 13.57 -9.57
C CYS A 587 19.10 12.47 -9.43
N ASP A 588 19.37 11.27 -9.94
CA ASP A 588 18.54 10.11 -9.68
C ASP A 588 18.51 9.76 -8.18
N PHE A 589 17.34 9.37 -7.69
CA PHE A 589 17.13 9.01 -6.28
C PHE A 589 18.06 7.90 -5.79
N ALA A 590 18.38 6.92 -6.67
CA ALA A 590 19.26 5.81 -6.33
C ALA A 590 20.69 6.26 -6.00
N SER A 591 21.14 7.41 -6.51
CA SER A 591 22.47 7.99 -6.28
C SER A 591 22.46 9.16 -5.30
N ALA A 592 21.28 9.68 -4.90
CA ALA A 592 21.19 10.81 -3.98
C ALA A 592 21.60 10.39 -2.56
N GLY A 593 22.41 11.21 -1.87
CA GLY A 593 22.83 11.01 -0.49
C GLY A 593 23.86 9.88 -0.27
N VAL A 594 24.33 9.20 -1.32
CA VAL A 594 25.27 8.05 -1.19
C VAL A 594 26.66 8.44 -0.65
N ALA A 595 27.03 9.70 -0.72
CA ALA A 595 28.26 10.23 -0.15
C ALA A 595 28.09 10.74 1.30
N GLY A 596 27.00 10.40 1.98
CA GLY A 596 26.67 10.91 3.32
C GLY A 596 26.12 12.34 3.32
N THR A 597 25.78 12.89 2.16
CA THR A 597 25.19 14.23 2.00
C THR A 597 23.70 14.21 2.22
N ARG A 598 23.12 15.36 2.55
CA ARG A 598 21.67 15.52 2.63
C ARG A 598 21.07 15.51 1.24
N TYR A 599 19.91 14.86 1.12
CA TYR A 599 19.10 14.83 -0.11
C TYR A 599 17.62 15.10 0.17
N ARG A 600 16.91 15.50 -0.90
CA ARG A 600 15.48 15.79 -0.80
C ARG A 600 14.77 15.47 -2.12
N SER A 601 13.69 14.71 -2.05
CA SER A 601 12.86 14.34 -3.21
C SER A 601 11.51 15.07 -3.22
N TRP A 602 11.01 15.49 -2.06
CA TRP A 602 9.92 16.45 -1.99
C TRP A 602 10.50 17.86 -2.10
N LEU A 603 10.35 18.47 -3.25
CA LEU A 603 10.99 19.73 -3.65
C LEU A 603 10.00 20.88 -3.56
N PRO A 604 10.35 22.00 -2.90
CA PRO A 604 9.51 23.19 -2.92
C PRO A 604 9.34 23.68 -4.36
N ALA A 605 8.15 24.13 -4.72
CA ALA A 605 7.87 24.57 -6.09
C ALA A 605 6.88 25.74 -6.16
N LEU A 606 7.02 26.54 -7.22
CA LEU A 606 6.11 27.60 -7.63
C LEU A 606 5.28 27.10 -8.82
N HIS A 607 4.14 27.74 -9.05
CA HIS A 607 3.26 27.43 -10.17
C HIS A 607 2.78 25.96 -10.17
N LEU A 608 2.34 25.52 -8.99
CA LEU A 608 1.91 24.14 -8.75
C LEU A 608 0.69 23.79 -9.60
N PRO A 609 0.64 22.56 -10.17
CA PRO A 609 -0.59 22.03 -10.72
C PRO A 609 -1.64 21.82 -9.61
N PRO A 610 -2.92 21.60 -9.96
CA PRO A 610 -3.93 21.28 -8.95
C PRO A 610 -3.60 19.97 -8.20
N PRO A 611 -4.09 19.80 -6.96
CA PRO A 611 -3.92 18.54 -6.23
C PRO A 611 -4.62 17.38 -6.96
N PRO A 612 -4.11 16.13 -6.83
CA PRO A 612 -4.71 14.97 -7.46
C PRO A 612 -6.11 14.69 -6.87
N PRO A 613 -7.14 14.49 -7.70
CA PRO A 613 -8.45 14.04 -7.23
C PRO A 613 -8.37 12.64 -6.61
N ILE A 614 -9.15 12.41 -5.57
CA ILE A 614 -9.30 11.09 -4.93
C ILE A 614 -10.70 10.57 -5.28
N GLN A 615 -10.77 9.51 -6.06
CA GLN A 615 -12.01 8.86 -6.45
C GLN A 615 -12.71 8.25 -5.24
N ARG A 616 -14.03 8.39 -5.18
CA ARG A 616 -14.86 7.89 -4.07
C ARG A 616 -15.96 6.96 -4.54
N LEU A 617 -16.75 7.38 -5.53
CA LEU A 617 -17.88 6.63 -6.06
C LEU A 617 -17.88 6.61 -7.58
N PRO A 618 -18.22 5.46 -8.18
CA PRO A 618 -18.42 4.15 -7.57
C PRO A 618 -17.11 3.58 -7.00
N PRO A 619 -17.17 2.79 -5.91
CA PRO A 619 -15.96 2.17 -5.33
C PRO A 619 -15.39 1.11 -6.27
N ASP A 620 -14.15 0.69 -6.02
CA ASP A 620 -13.49 -0.34 -6.82
C ASP A 620 -14.26 -1.66 -6.75
N GLY A 621 -14.52 -2.25 -7.92
CA GLY A 621 -15.28 -3.49 -8.02
C GLY A 621 -16.80 -3.35 -8.00
N ALA A 622 -17.35 -2.14 -7.92
CA ALA A 622 -18.80 -1.90 -7.90
C ALA A 622 -19.51 -2.42 -9.15
N VAL A 623 -20.77 -2.82 -8.98
CA VAL A 623 -21.70 -3.06 -10.09
C VAL A 623 -22.60 -1.84 -10.25
N VAL A 624 -22.60 -1.25 -11.44
CA VAL A 624 -23.32 -0.02 -11.77
C VAL A 624 -24.50 -0.37 -12.66
N GLY A 625 -25.72 -0.02 -12.23
CA GLY A 625 -26.97 -0.25 -12.97
C GLY A 625 -27.44 0.97 -13.79
N PRO A 626 -28.64 0.87 -14.41
CA PRO A 626 -29.20 1.90 -15.29
C PRO A 626 -29.71 3.15 -14.57
N GLY A 627 -29.87 3.14 -13.25
CA GLY A 627 -30.34 4.28 -12.45
C GLY A 627 -29.33 5.47 -12.47
N LYS A 628 -29.59 6.50 -11.68
CA LYS A 628 -28.64 7.63 -11.55
C LYS A 628 -27.29 7.12 -11.03
N THR A 629 -26.30 7.04 -11.92
CA THR A 629 -24.93 6.67 -11.54
C THR A 629 -24.13 7.94 -11.34
N THR A 630 -23.80 8.23 -10.09
CA THR A 630 -22.99 9.39 -9.74
C THR A 630 -21.54 8.99 -9.55
N PHE A 631 -20.66 9.62 -10.32
CA PHE A 631 -19.20 9.57 -10.12
C PHE A 631 -18.83 10.71 -9.21
N ARG A 632 -18.12 10.42 -8.13
CA ARG A 632 -17.70 11.39 -7.13
C ARG A 632 -16.23 11.23 -6.77
N TRP A 633 -15.61 12.36 -6.54
CA TRP A 633 -14.23 12.45 -6.06
C TRP A 633 -14.10 13.55 -5.03
N THR A 634 -13.03 13.52 -4.26
CA THR A 634 -12.63 14.61 -3.37
C THR A 634 -11.37 15.26 -3.93
N THR A 635 -11.25 16.54 -3.81
CA THR A 635 -10.04 17.30 -4.16
C THR A 635 -9.90 18.44 -3.15
N ARG A 636 -8.71 18.66 -2.66
CA ARG A 636 -8.45 19.88 -1.92
C ARG A 636 -8.52 21.05 -2.89
N THR A 637 -9.36 22.02 -2.60
CA THR A 637 -9.44 23.23 -3.41
C THR A 637 -8.24 24.11 -3.12
N ASN A 638 -7.49 24.46 -4.15
CA ASN A 638 -6.48 25.51 -4.10
C ASN A 638 -6.72 26.49 -5.27
N ALA A 639 -6.03 27.61 -5.27
CA ALA A 639 -6.13 28.60 -6.34
C ALA A 639 -5.72 28.08 -7.73
N SER A 640 -5.12 26.89 -7.81
CA SER A 640 -4.69 26.29 -9.06
C SER A 640 -5.76 25.41 -9.73
N LEU A 641 -6.91 25.18 -9.09
CA LEU A 641 -7.96 24.33 -9.65
C LEU A 641 -8.96 25.15 -10.45
N SER A 642 -9.15 24.81 -11.73
CA SER A 642 -10.11 25.47 -12.62
C SER A 642 -11.32 24.58 -12.95
N SER A 643 -11.09 23.31 -13.27
CA SER A 643 -12.13 22.35 -13.66
C SER A 643 -11.65 20.91 -13.55
N TYR A 644 -12.58 19.99 -13.82
CA TYR A 644 -12.27 18.56 -13.90
C TYR A 644 -12.69 17.98 -15.26
N ARG A 645 -12.09 16.84 -15.59
CA ARG A 645 -12.46 15.99 -16.70
C ARG A 645 -12.62 14.56 -16.21
N LEU A 646 -13.77 13.92 -16.46
CA LEU A 646 -14.01 12.50 -16.19
C LEU A 646 -13.79 11.68 -17.45
N LEU A 647 -13.07 10.58 -17.31
CA LEU A 647 -12.77 9.63 -18.37
C LEU A 647 -13.14 8.21 -17.90
N ILE A 648 -13.78 7.41 -18.79
CA ILE A 648 -14.12 6.02 -18.54
C ILE A 648 -13.65 5.16 -19.72
N TRP A 649 -12.88 4.12 -19.44
CA TRP A 649 -12.34 3.18 -20.43
C TRP A 649 -12.79 1.75 -20.15
N PRO A 650 -13.02 0.92 -21.18
CA PRO A 650 -13.10 -0.52 -21.02
C PRO A 650 -11.80 -1.08 -20.46
N LEU A 651 -11.88 -2.16 -19.67
CA LEU A 651 -10.68 -2.84 -19.19
C LEU A 651 -10.01 -3.73 -20.26
N THR A 652 -10.79 -4.21 -21.24
CA THR A 652 -10.38 -5.28 -22.15
C THR A 652 -9.94 -4.80 -23.54
N GLU A 653 -10.14 -3.55 -23.90
CA GLU A 653 -9.85 -3.04 -25.25
C GLU A 653 -8.82 -1.91 -25.26
N ASP A 654 -8.01 -1.85 -26.29
CA ASP A 654 -7.11 -0.73 -26.59
C ASP A 654 -7.86 0.50 -27.12
N ALA A 655 -9.15 0.56 -26.84
CA ALA A 655 -9.99 1.67 -27.22
C ALA A 655 -9.72 2.92 -26.37
N GLY A 656 -9.95 4.06 -26.95
CA GLY A 656 -10.00 5.33 -26.22
C GLY A 656 -11.10 5.33 -25.15
N PRO A 657 -11.24 6.42 -24.37
CA PRO A 657 -12.32 6.52 -23.39
C PRO A 657 -13.69 6.45 -24.09
N VAL A 658 -14.55 5.56 -23.62
CA VAL A 658 -15.94 5.43 -24.12
C VAL A 658 -16.86 6.53 -23.57
N VAL A 659 -16.47 7.13 -22.45
CA VAL A 659 -17.12 8.32 -21.88
C VAL A 659 -16.04 9.35 -21.55
N GLN A 660 -16.25 10.57 -22.01
CA GLN A 660 -15.43 11.72 -21.66
C GLN A 660 -16.32 12.92 -21.37
N LEU A 661 -16.27 13.42 -20.14
CA LEU A 661 -16.97 14.62 -19.71
C LEU A 661 -15.94 15.69 -19.31
N ASN A 662 -16.04 16.86 -19.94
CA ASN A 662 -15.06 17.95 -19.77
C ASN A 662 -15.69 19.12 -19.00
N ASN A 663 -14.83 20.02 -18.51
CA ASN A 663 -15.21 21.29 -17.88
C ASN A 663 -16.18 21.13 -16.69
N LEU A 664 -16.02 20.05 -15.92
CA LEU A 664 -16.80 19.84 -14.73
C LEU A 664 -16.31 20.78 -13.62
N THR A 665 -17.23 21.51 -13.01
CA THR A 665 -16.93 22.49 -11.93
C THR A 665 -17.23 21.91 -10.54
N GLN A 666 -18.01 20.85 -10.50
CA GLN A 666 -18.33 20.15 -9.25
C GLN A 666 -17.47 18.87 -9.09
N PRO A 667 -17.15 18.46 -7.88
CA PRO A 667 -16.39 17.22 -7.63
C PRO A 667 -17.27 15.96 -7.78
N TRP A 668 -18.29 16.03 -8.59
CA TRP A 668 -19.18 14.92 -8.92
C TRP A 668 -19.90 15.16 -10.25
N VAL A 669 -20.36 14.09 -10.87
CA VAL A 669 -21.21 14.12 -12.05
C VAL A 669 -22.05 12.86 -12.10
N SER A 670 -23.32 13.01 -12.48
CA SER A 670 -24.19 11.86 -12.80
C SER A 670 -24.14 11.60 -14.30
N LEU A 671 -23.92 10.35 -14.69
CA LEU A 671 -24.01 9.97 -16.10
C LEU A 671 -25.44 10.11 -16.58
N ASP A 672 -25.63 10.82 -17.67
CA ASP A 672 -26.90 10.87 -18.41
C ASP A 672 -27.14 9.58 -19.23
N GLU A 673 -28.32 9.44 -19.79
CA GLU A 673 -28.68 8.27 -20.60
C GLU A 673 -27.83 8.14 -21.88
N CYS A 674 -27.32 9.26 -22.41
CA CYS A 674 -26.44 9.26 -23.57
C CYS A 674 -25.09 8.63 -23.25
N ALA A 675 -24.45 9.07 -22.15
CA ALA A 675 -23.20 8.51 -21.69
C ALA A 675 -23.32 7.03 -21.29
N LYS A 676 -24.45 6.61 -20.69
CA LYS A 676 -24.73 5.21 -20.34
C LYS A 676 -24.86 4.29 -21.53
N ARG A 677 -25.37 4.78 -22.68
CA ARG A 677 -25.47 3.98 -23.93
C ARG A 677 -24.12 3.53 -24.46
N SER A 678 -23.04 4.19 -24.07
CA SER A 678 -21.68 3.81 -24.42
C SER A 678 -21.12 2.65 -23.55
N LEU A 679 -21.84 2.25 -22.48
CA LEU A 679 -21.45 1.16 -21.60
C LEU A 679 -22.12 -0.15 -22.05
N GLN A 680 -21.31 -1.19 -22.27
CA GLN A 680 -21.79 -2.52 -22.67
C GLN A 680 -22.15 -3.38 -21.44
N PRO A 681 -23.28 -4.12 -21.47
CA PRO A 681 -23.66 -5.03 -20.39
C PRO A 681 -22.56 -6.06 -20.05
N GLY A 682 -22.32 -6.26 -18.77
CA GLY A 682 -21.35 -7.24 -18.28
C GLY A 682 -19.88 -6.83 -18.39
N GLN A 683 -19.58 -5.74 -19.09
CA GLN A 683 -18.23 -5.27 -19.30
C GLN A 683 -17.68 -4.54 -18.08
N TRP A 684 -16.38 -4.73 -17.81
CA TRP A 684 -15.63 -4.00 -16.80
C TRP A 684 -15.04 -2.72 -17.38
N TYR A 685 -15.09 -1.65 -16.59
CA TYR A 685 -14.57 -0.32 -16.90
C TYR A 685 -13.63 0.15 -15.79
N ARG A 686 -12.68 1.00 -16.15
CA ARG A 686 -11.95 1.86 -15.21
C ARG A 686 -12.38 3.31 -15.44
N TRP A 687 -12.37 4.10 -14.41
CA TRP A 687 -12.64 5.53 -14.52
C TRP A 687 -11.57 6.35 -13.82
N GLN A 688 -11.35 7.54 -14.30
CA GLN A 688 -10.34 8.46 -13.80
C GLN A 688 -10.85 9.88 -13.89
N VAL A 689 -10.42 10.74 -12.96
CA VAL A 689 -10.69 12.17 -12.98
C VAL A 689 -9.38 12.89 -13.17
N ILE A 690 -9.38 13.92 -14.00
CA ILE A 690 -8.25 14.80 -14.22
C ILE A 690 -8.64 16.19 -13.73
N ALA A 691 -7.94 16.69 -12.71
CA ALA A 691 -8.04 18.08 -12.28
C ALA A 691 -7.21 18.95 -13.22
N GLN A 692 -7.77 20.09 -13.64
CA GLN A 692 -7.18 21.01 -14.58
C GLN A 692 -6.98 22.38 -13.94
N GLY A 693 -5.87 23.02 -14.20
CA GLY A 693 -5.54 24.33 -13.68
C GLY A 693 -4.60 25.11 -14.61
N PRO A 694 -4.28 26.36 -14.30
CA PRO A 694 -3.46 27.23 -15.15
C PRO A 694 -2.02 26.71 -15.32
N TYR A 695 -1.53 25.92 -14.36
CA TYR A 695 -0.16 25.39 -14.38
C TYR A 695 -0.09 23.89 -14.64
N GLY A 696 -1.12 23.32 -15.26
CA GLY A 696 -1.14 21.94 -15.70
C GLY A 696 -2.36 21.15 -15.27
N GLN A 697 -2.31 19.86 -15.50
CA GLN A 697 -3.37 18.92 -15.15
C GLN A 697 -2.80 17.75 -14.37
N VAL A 698 -3.59 17.20 -13.46
CA VAL A 698 -3.21 16.03 -12.63
C VAL A 698 -4.35 15.03 -12.61
N ALA A 699 -4.01 13.78 -12.91
CA ALA A 699 -4.94 12.67 -12.83
C ALA A 699 -5.22 12.29 -11.36
N SER A 700 -6.38 11.68 -11.13
CA SER A 700 -6.72 11.10 -9.82
C SER A 700 -5.66 10.09 -9.37
N VAL A 701 -5.59 9.91 -8.04
CA VAL A 701 -4.65 8.99 -7.40
C VAL A 701 -4.80 7.58 -7.97
N GLU A 702 -3.68 6.97 -8.39
CA GLU A 702 -3.66 5.59 -8.85
C GLU A 702 -3.80 4.60 -7.66
N PRO A 703 -4.36 3.40 -7.89
CA PRO A 703 -4.91 2.90 -9.14
C PRO A 703 -6.30 3.48 -9.45
N ALA A 704 -6.62 3.65 -10.74
CA ALA A 704 -7.95 4.03 -11.17
C ALA A 704 -8.99 3.01 -10.68
N LEU A 705 -10.14 3.49 -10.20
CA LEU A 705 -11.21 2.62 -9.73
C LEU A 705 -11.92 1.95 -10.90
N ARG A 706 -12.42 0.72 -10.63
CA ARG A 706 -13.08 -0.14 -11.63
C ARG A 706 -14.53 -0.36 -11.23
N PHE A 707 -15.38 -0.52 -12.22
CA PHE A 707 -16.76 -0.95 -12.04
C PHE A 707 -17.18 -1.85 -13.19
N ARG A 708 -18.23 -2.67 -12.96
CA ARG A 708 -18.89 -3.45 -13.99
C ARG A 708 -20.25 -2.83 -14.28
N TYR A 709 -20.59 -2.65 -15.55
CA TYR A 709 -21.93 -2.21 -15.93
C TYR A 709 -22.86 -3.41 -16.06
N ASP A 710 -24.00 -3.37 -15.38
CA ASP A 710 -25.05 -4.38 -15.44
C ASP A 710 -26.41 -3.69 -15.50
N PRO A 711 -27.08 -3.67 -16.66
CA PRO A 711 -28.35 -2.98 -16.81
C PRO A 711 -29.52 -3.60 -16.01
N THR A 712 -29.31 -4.79 -15.43
CA THR A 712 -30.31 -5.47 -14.61
C THR A 712 -30.09 -5.30 -13.12
N ALA A 713 -28.91 -4.82 -12.74
CA ALA A 713 -28.58 -4.58 -11.34
C ALA A 713 -29.40 -3.41 -10.79
N ARG A 714 -30.03 -3.60 -9.65
CA ARG A 714 -30.44 -2.46 -8.81
C ARG A 714 -29.15 -1.75 -8.39
N SER A 715 -29.01 -0.51 -8.83
CA SER A 715 -27.81 0.26 -8.50
C SER A 715 -27.69 0.41 -6.99
N VAL A 716 -26.70 -0.23 -6.39
CA VAL A 716 -26.27 0.02 -4.99
C VAL A 716 -25.97 1.52 -4.80
N VAL A 717 -25.64 2.21 -5.88
CA VAL A 717 -25.40 3.64 -5.93
C VAL A 717 -26.70 4.46 -5.82
N GLU A 718 -27.89 3.90 -6.11
CA GLU A 718 -29.15 4.64 -5.94
C GLU A 718 -29.54 4.84 -4.47
N GLU A 719 -29.34 3.84 -3.63
CA GLU A 719 -29.51 4.01 -2.18
C GLU A 719 -28.48 4.97 -1.59
N GLN A 720 -27.25 4.94 -2.09
CA GLN A 720 -26.19 5.85 -1.68
C GLN A 720 -26.32 7.26 -2.29
N THR A 721 -26.89 7.42 -3.49
CA THR A 721 -27.08 8.74 -4.13
C THR A 721 -28.18 9.57 -3.49
N TRP A 722 -29.18 8.94 -2.89
CA TRP A 722 -30.19 9.65 -2.12
C TRP A 722 -29.57 10.33 -0.89
N GLU A 723 -28.58 9.71 -0.28
CA GLU A 723 -27.81 10.24 0.86
C GLU A 723 -26.70 11.23 0.46
N LEU A 724 -26.18 11.16 -0.76
CA LEU A 724 -25.17 12.10 -1.30
C LEU A 724 -25.73 13.51 -1.54
N GLY A 725 -27.06 13.67 -1.69
CA GLY A 725 -27.73 14.97 -1.62
C GLY A 725 -27.59 15.66 -0.27
N ARG A 726 -27.26 14.91 0.79
CA ARG A 726 -26.93 15.42 2.13
C ARG A 726 -25.44 15.70 2.36
N GLY A 727 -24.56 15.42 1.39
CA GLY A 727 -23.10 15.70 1.37
C GLY A 727 -22.29 15.01 2.45
N ALA A 728 -21.26 14.30 2.03
CA ALA A 728 -20.12 13.77 2.79
C ALA A 728 -20.38 13.35 4.26
N VAL A 729 -21.47 12.63 4.53
CA VAL A 729 -21.74 12.05 5.86
C VAL A 729 -20.68 10.99 6.15
N ILE A 730 -19.95 11.12 7.26
CA ILE A 730 -18.98 10.15 7.74
C ILE A 730 -19.69 9.14 8.64
N VAL A 731 -20.53 9.64 9.57
CA VAL A 731 -21.34 8.82 10.48
C VAL A 731 -22.74 9.42 10.56
N GLU A 732 -23.76 8.59 10.47
CA GLU A 732 -25.12 8.91 10.84
C GLU A 732 -25.69 7.78 11.72
N ALA A 733 -25.93 8.09 13.00
CA ALA A 733 -26.45 7.15 13.99
C ALA A 733 -27.74 7.72 14.63
N PRO A 734 -28.90 7.10 14.37
CA PRO A 734 -30.18 7.56 14.94
C PRO A 734 -30.22 7.49 16.45
N LEU A 735 -29.42 6.62 17.08
CA LEU A 735 -29.31 6.35 18.52
C LEU A 735 -30.67 6.04 19.18
N ARG A 736 -31.54 5.32 18.45
CA ARG A 736 -32.86 4.88 18.96
C ARG A 736 -32.71 3.60 19.76
N GLY A 737 -32.18 3.73 20.99
CA GLY A 737 -31.87 2.60 21.86
C GLY A 737 -30.77 1.65 21.34
N ASP A 738 -30.22 1.91 20.14
CA ASP A 738 -29.16 1.16 19.50
C ASP A 738 -28.11 2.15 18.99
N PRO A 739 -26.82 1.97 19.33
CA PRO A 739 -25.73 2.81 18.82
C PRO A 739 -25.35 2.52 17.38
N LYS A 740 -25.93 1.49 16.74
CA LYS A 740 -25.61 1.10 15.37
C LYS A 740 -25.94 2.24 14.41
N PRO A 741 -24.97 2.69 13.56
CA PRO A 741 -25.21 3.74 12.61
C PRO A 741 -25.98 3.20 11.39
N VAL A 742 -26.78 4.06 10.76
CA VAL A 742 -27.34 3.80 9.42
C VAL A 742 -26.31 4.09 8.33
N TRP A 743 -25.30 4.89 8.67
CA TRP A 743 -24.13 5.17 7.83
C TRP A 743 -22.86 5.28 8.67
N GLY A 744 -21.73 4.73 8.19
CA GLY A 744 -20.47 4.67 8.93
C GLY A 744 -20.30 3.36 9.67
N THR A 745 -19.26 3.24 10.48
CA THR A 745 -18.88 2.01 11.18
C THR A 745 -18.77 2.24 12.67
N LEU A 746 -19.54 1.51 13.45
CA LEU A 746 -19.41 1.44 14.91
C LEU A 746 -18.25 0.49 15.25
N GLN A 747 -17.21 1.01 15.91
CA GLN A 747 -16.05 0.22 16.34
C GLN A 747 -16.25 -0.37 17.74
N ARG A 748 -16.87 0.40 18.66
CA ARG A 748 -17.08 -0.01 20.04
C ARG A 748 -18.29 0.68 20.64
N ALA A 749 -19.09 -0.06 21.37
CA ALA A 749 -20.14 0.46 22.25
C ALA A 749 -20.07 -0.29 23.56
N THR A 750 -19.79 0.42 24.65
CA THR A 750 -19.64 -0.18 25.99
C THR A 750 -20.65 0.41 26.98
N GLY A 751 -21.36 -0.48 27.69
CA GLY A 751 -22.14 -0.16 28.87
C GLY A 751 -23.33 0.79 28.68
N TYR A 752 -23.81 1.02 27.46
CA TYR A 752 -24.93 1.91 27.20
C TYR A 752 -26.27 1.27 27.61
N THR A 753 -27.25 2.12 27.90
CA THR A 753 -28.64 1.71 28.16
C THR A 753 -29.60 2.51 27.30
N ASN A 754 -30.83 2.00 27.16
CA ASN A 754 -31.88 2.70 26.42
C ASN A 754 -32.52 3.80 27.29
N ALA A 755 -32.89 4.91 26.68
CA ALA A 755 -33.50 6.04 27.35
C ALA A 755 -34.56 6.71 26.49
N PRO A 756 -35.51 7.43 27.08
CA PRO A 756 -36.43 8.28 26.32
C PRO A 756 -35.70 9.43 25.63
N GLY A 757 -36.00 9.68 24.39
CA GLY A 757 -35.39 10.74 23.59
C GLY A 757 -36.08 12.10 23.74
N PRO A 758 -35.71 13.06 22.87
CA PRO A 758 -36.32 14.40 22.85
C PRO A 758 -37.84 14.39 22.54
N ASP A 759 -38.30 13.35 21.83
CA ASP A 759 -39.73 13.09 21.52
C ASP A 759 -40.51 12.43 22.66
N GLY A 760 -39.85 12.11 23.77
CA GLY A 760 -40.43 11.38 24.88
C GLY A 760 -40.71 9.89 24.62
N ALA A 761 -40.43 9.39 23.42
CA ALA A 761 -40.67 8.00 23.09
C ALA A 761 -39.69 7.07 23.81
N PRO A 762 -40.14 5.92 24.36
CA PRO A 762 -39.24 4.96 25.00
C PRO A 762 -38.19 4.45 24.01
N ALA A 763 -36.95 4.28 24.48
CA ALA A 763 -35.83 3.76 23.70
C ALA A 763 -35.54 4.57 22.42
N SER A 764 -35.80 5.88 22.39
CA SER A 764 -35.45 6.78 21.28
C SER A 764 -34.15 7.55 21.50
N ALA A 765 -33.42 7.21 22.57
CA ALA A 765 -32.08 7.69 22.92
C ALA A 765 -31.23 6.59 23.56
N VAL A 766 -29.91 6.83 23.58
CA VAL A 766 -28.91 6.02 24.28
C VAL A 766 -28.40 6.79 25.48
N GLN A 767 -28.29 6.14 26.62
CA GLN A 767 -27.75 6.71 27.86
C GLN A 767 -26.38 6.14 28.19
N LEU A 768 -25.45 7.04 28.55
CA LEU A 768 -24.12 6.75 29.07
C LEU A 768 -24.00 7.43 30.43
N ASP A 769 -23.60 6.72 31.48
CA ASP A 769 -23.54 7.25 32.85
C ASP A 769 -22.31 6.81 33.66
N GLY A 770 -21.39 6.06 33.05
CA GLY A 770 -20.19 5.53 33.66
C GLY A 770 -18.87 5.91 32.97
N PRO A 771 -17.73 5.78 33.67
CA PRO A 771 -16.42 6.22 33.20
C PRO A 771 -15.91 5.46 31.99
N GLU A 772 -16.34 4.23 31.75
CA GLU A 772 -15.91 3.44 30.59
C GLU A 772 -16.99 3.34 29.52
N GLN A 773 -18.09 4.04 29.69
CA GLN A 773 -19.19 4.01 28.74
C GLN A 773 -19.01 5.06 27.66
N MET A 774 -18.92 4.59 26.43
CA MET A 774 -18.80 5.44 25.25
C MET A 774 -19.20 4.72 23.98
N LEU A 775 -19.52 5.49 22.93
CA LEU A 775 -19.77 4.99 21.59
C LEU A 775 -18.62 5.47 20.68
N VAL A 776 -17.87 4.55 20.07
CA VAL A 776 -16.73 4.86 19.21
C VAL A 776 -17.06 4.47 17.77
N TYR A 777 -16.90 5.42 16.85
CA TYR A 777 -17.13 5.25 15.41
C TYR A 777 -15.83 5.48 14.64
N ALA A 778 -15.65 4.75 13.53
CA ALA A 778 -14.53 4.96 12.61
C ALA A 778 -14.67 6.30 11.88
N LEU A 779 -13.57 7.03 11.75
CA LEU A 779 -13.47 8.18 10.87
C LEU A 779 -12.98 7.73 9.50
N THR A 780 -13.92 7.49 8.58
CA THR A 780 -13.64 7.09 7.20
C THR A 780 -13.51 8.27 6.23
N GLY A 781 -13.56 9.50 6.75
CA GLY A 781 -13.49 10.75 5.98
C GLY A 781 -12.53 11.76 6.62
N GLU A 782 -12.00 12.66 5.80
CA GLU A 782 -11.05 13.68 6.27
C GLU A 782 -11.76 14.83 7.00
N LEU A 783 -11.37 15.07 8.25
CA LEU A 783 -11.70 16.26 9.00
C LEU A 783 -10.56 17.30 8.80
N GLY A 784 -10.57 17.99 7.66
CA GLY A 784 -9.48 18.92 7.31
C GLY A 784 -9.92 20.38 7.29
N ARG A 785 -10.60 20.80 6.22
CA ARG A 785 -11.02 22.18 5.99
C ARG A 785 -12.43 22.47 6.47
N ASP A 786 -13.38 21.65 6.04
CA ASP A 786 -14.82 21.87 6.26
C ASP A 786 -15.44 20.58 6.80
N TYR A 787 -16.04 20.65 7.99
CA TYR A 787 -16.74 19.51 8.60
C TYR A 787 -17.73 19.98 9.66
N SER A 788 -18.70 19.12 9.98
CA SER A 788 -19.76 19.43 10.91
C SER A 788 -20.13 18.23 11.77
N VAL A 789 -20.40 18.49 13.04
CA VAL A 789 -20.95 17.52 14.00
C VAL A 789 -22.27 18.05 14.51
N GLY A 790 -23.26 17.16 14.66
CA GLY A 790 -24.51 17.48 15.30
C GLY A 790 -25.04 16.30 16.11
N VAL A 791 -25.54 16.55 17.32
CA VAL A 791 -26.09 15.54 18.19
C VAL A 791 -27.11 16.15 19.15
N TRP A 792 -28.18 15.44 19.44
CA TRP A 792 -29.06 15.77 20.56
C TRP A 792 -28.49 15.24 21.86
N VAL A 793 -28.39 16.12 22.86
CA VAL A 793 -27.74 15.81 24.13
C VAL A 793 -28.60 16.30 25.32
N ARG A 794 -28.71 15.44 26.34
CA ARG A 794 -29.31 15.77 27.63
C ARG A 794 -28.37 15.35 28.75
N LEU A 795 -27.89 16.33 29.52
CA LEU A 795 -26.98 16.04 30.62
C LEU A 795 -27.75 15.39 31.78
N LEU A 796 -27.19 14.35 32.35
CA LEU A 796 -27.69 13.69 33.56
C LEU A 796 -27.02 14.28 34.82
N ALA A 797 -25.75 14.64 34.71
CA ALA A 797 -24.97 15.31 35.75
C ALA A 797 -23.90 16.20 35.10
N THR A 798 -23.46 17.24 35.80
CA THR A 798 -22.32 18.05 35.42
C THR A 798 -21.02 17.42 35.87
N PRO A 799 -19.95 17.38 35.01
CA PRO A 799 -18.65 16.94 35.48
C PRO A 799 -18.05 17.97 36.45
N GLU A 800 -17.80 17.59 37.70
CA GLU A 800 -17.22 18.45 38.74
C GLU A 800 -15.70 18.39 38.69
N GLY A 801 -15.05 19.58 38.69
CA GLY A 801 -13.56 19.69 38.66
C GLY A 801 -12.86 19.13 37.42
N ARG A 802 -13.60 18.80 36.38
CA ARG A 802 -13.09 18.24 35.14
C ARG A 802 -13.94 18.64 33.93
N LEU A 803 -13.47 18.39 32.74
CA LEU A 803 -14.30 18.45 31.53
C LEU A 803 -14.95 17.08 31.23
N GLY A 804 -16.08 17.10 30.53
CA GLY A 804 -16.71 15.90 29.97
C GLY A 804 -16.89 16.05 28.45
N GLN A 805 -16.68 14.97 27.73
CA GLN A 805 -16.78 14.94 26.28
C GLN A 805 -18.20 14.60 25.84
N VAL A 806 -18.86 15.50 25.12
CA VAL A 806 -20.04 15.14 24.32
C VAL A 806 -19.60 14.41 23.06
N PHE A 807 -18.56 14.96 22.41
CA PHE A 807 -17.91 14.43 21.21
C PHE A 807 -16.41 14.71 21.27
N SER A 808 -15.59 13.77 20.83
CA SER A 808 -14.15 13.93 20.65
C SER A 808 -13.66 13.06 19.49
N ALA A 809 -12.69 13.58 18.73
CA ALA A 809 -11.95 12.85 17.71
C ALA A 809 -10.44 12.83 18.02
N TRP A 810 -10.07 12.84 19.28
CA TRP A 810 -8.70 12.95 19.77
C TRP A 810 -7.80 11.80 19.30
N ALA A 811 -6.68 12.15 18.67
CA ALA A 811 -5.64 11.22 18.21
C ALA A 811 -4.38 11.24 19.10
N GLY A 812 -4.14 12.34 19.80
CA GLY A 812 -2.98 12.52 20.67
C GLY A 812 -2.93 13.94 21.25
N PRO A 813 -1.95 14.28 22.07
CA PRO A 813 -1.78 15.64 22.60
C PRO A 813 -1.71 16.65 21.46
N MET A 814 -2.53 17.71 21.54
CA MET A 814 -2.69 18.79 20.55
C MET A 814 -3.14 18.32 19.17
N ASP A 815 -3.77 17.14 19.08
CA ASP A 815 -4.35 16.56 17.88
C ASP A 815 -5.76 16.04 18.19
N ASP A 816 -6.73 16.98 18.22
CA ASP A 816 -8.16 16.71 18.27
C ASP A 816 -8.86 17.65 17.28
N PRO A 817 -9.17 17.18 16.05
CA PRO A 817 -9.71 18.05 15.01
C PRO A 817 -11.03 18.69 15.39
N LEU A 818 -11.78 18.10 16.29
CA LEU A 818 -12.99 18.67 16.88
C LEU A 818 -13.38 17.94 18.14
N ARG A 819 -13.67 18.69 19.19
CA ARG A 819 -14.34 18.18 20.38
C ARG A 819 -15.43 19.15 20.86
N ILE A 820 -16.49 18.57 21.36
CA ILE A 820 -17.59 19.26 22.01
C ILE A 820 -17.56 18.87 23.48
N THR A 821 -17.33 19.84 24.38
CA THR A 821 -17.09 19.56 25.80
C THR A 821 -18.04 20.30 26.71
N ILE A 822 -18.30 19.73 27.87
CA ILE A 822 -18.98 20.38 28.98
C ILE A 822 -17.95 20.61 30.11
N GLN A 823 -17.88 21.85 30.60
CA GLN A 823 -17.09 22.22 31.74
C GLN A 823 -17.79 23.34 32.50
N ASP A 824 -17.88 23.25 33.81
CA ASP A 824 -18.51 24.29 34.69
C ASP A 824 -19.92 24.69 34.20
N ARG A 825 -20.74 23.72 33.82
CA ARG A 825 -22.10 23.90 33.25
C ARG A 825 -22.15 24.75 31.98
N ARG A 826 -21.05 24.80 31.25
CA ARG A 826 -20.96 25.47 29.95
C ARG A 826 -20.51 24.50 28.87
N LEU A 827 -21.07 24.66 27.67
CA LEU A 827 -20.80 23.90 26.49
C LEU A 827 -19.79 24.64 25.59
N PHE A 828 -18.79 23.95 25.10
CA PHE A 828 -17.73 24.51 24.24
C PHE A 828 -17.56 23.67 22.98
N ALA A 829 -17.28 24.32 21.85
CA ALA A 829 -16.62 23.68 20.71
C ALA A 829 -15.13 24.02 20.77
N ARG A 830 -14.29 22.99 20.64
CA ARG A 830 -12.84 23.10 20.76
C ARG A 830 -12.16 22.38 19.60
N LEU A 831 -10.95 22.83 19.26
CA LEU A 831 -10.12 22.26 18.25
C LEU A 831 -8.66 22.32 18.72
N GLU A 832 -7.91 21.23 18.53
CA GLU A 832 -6.48 21.16 18.79
C GLU A 832 -5.74 20.74 17.50
N SER A 833 -4.89 21.61 17.01
CA SER A 833 -4.03 21.38 15.85
C SER A 833 -2.73 22.15 16.04
N GLY A 834 -1.76 21.52 16.75
CA GLY A 834 -0.53 22.16 17.17
C GLY A 834 -0.71 23.20 18.29
N GLN A 835 -1.89 23.81 18.41
CA GLN A 835 -2.33 24.65 19.52
C GLN A 835 -3.83 24.48 19.76
N ALA A 836 -4.33 24.96 20.93
CA ALA A 836 -5.73 24.80 21.30
C ALA A 836 -6.55 26.04 20.95
N TYR A 837 -7.74 25.82 20.40
CA TYR A 837 -8.75 26.83 20.11
C TYR A 837 -10.03 26.47 20.86
N SER A 838 -10.73 27.45 21.45
CA SER A 838 -11.96 27.21 22.20
C SER A 838 -12.93 28.37 22.06
N THR A 839 -14.19 28.09 21.75
CA THR A 839 -15.29 29.07 21.82
C THR A 839 -15.47 29.52 23.25
N ALA A 840 -16.12 30.67 23.45
CA ALA A 840 -16.66 31.04 24.76
C ALA A 840 -17.82 30.07 25.11
N GLY A 841 -17.87 29.61 26.35
CA GLY A 841 -18.82 28.59 26.76
C GLY A 841 -20.27 29.08 26.76
N VAL A 842 -21.22 28.25 26.32
CA VAL A 842 -22.66 28.49 26.35
C VAL A 842 -23.26 27.80 27.56
N PRO A 843 -24.02 28.49 28.45
CA PRO A 843 -24.62 27.85 29.62
C PRO A 843 -25.61 26.75 29.25
N VAL A 844 -25.55 25.60 29.96
CA VAL A 844 -26.49 24.46 29.80
C VAL A 844 -27.01 23.99 31.15
N LYS A 845 -28.23 23.43 31.12
CA LYS A 845 -28.92 22.92 32.33
C LYS A 845 -29.00 21.39 32.30
N VAL A 846 -28.78 20.74 33.41
CA VAL A 846 -29.02 19.31 33.62
C VAL A 846 -30.51 19.00 33.38
N GLY A 847 -30.79 17.86 32.77
CA GLY A 847 -32.15 17.39 32.53
C GLY A 847 -32.85 17.98 31.30
N ARG A 848 -32.29 18.98 30.62
CA ARG A 848 -32.85 19.56 29.40
C ARG A 848 -32.17 18.97 28.15
N TRP A 849 -32.96 18.69 27.13
CA TRP A 849 -32.47 18.35 25.80
C TRP A 849 -31.99 19.61 25.04
N TYR A 850 -30.87 19.49 24.36
CA TYR A 850 -30.29 20.49 23.46
C TYR A 850 -29.88 19.83 22.16
N HIS A 851 -30.16 20.46 21.04
CA HIS A 851 -29.45 20.13 19.81
C HIS A 851 -28.13 20.92 19.79
N VAL A 852 -27.03 20.22 19.78
CA VAL A 852 -25.68 20.81 19.74
C VAL A 852 -25.05 20.53 18.39
N ALA A 853 -24.54 21.56 17.73
CA ALA A 853 -23.75 21.36 16.54
C ALA A 853 -22.48 22.24 16.55
N ALA A 854 -21.41 21.72 16.00
CA ALA A 854 -20.18 22.46 15.74
C ALA A 854 -19.85 22.38 14.24
N VAL A 855 -19.68 23.53 13.63
CA VAL A 855 -19.40 23.66 12.18
C VAL A 855 -18.06 24.33 12.00
N LYS A 856 -17.12 23.63 11.42
CA LYS A 856 -15.88 24.21 10.92
C LYS A 856 -16.04 24.52 9.44
N ALA A 857 -15.87 25.76 9.07
CA ALA A 857 -15.96 26.26 7.69
C ALA A 857 -14.75 27.15 7.38
N GLY A 858 -13.82 26.65 6.57
CA GLY A 858 -12.58 27.36 6.27
C GLY A 858 -11.83 27.79 7.54
N THR A 859 -11.70 29.08 7.77
CA THR A 859 -10.97 29.66 8.91
C THR A 859 -11.84 29.88 10.17
N ASN A 860 -13.06 29.36 10.22
CA ASN A 860 -13.97 29.58 11.33
C ASN A 860 -14.51 28.27 11.93
N LEU A 861 -14.60 28.23 13.26
CA LEU A 861 -15.32 27.23 14.04
C LEU A 861 -16.50 27.87 14.73
N THR A 862 -17.74 27.42 14.43
CA THR A 862 -18.98 27.97 14.98
C THR A 862 -19.71 26.93 15.82
N LEU A 863 -20.03 27.28 17.06
CA LEU A 863 -20.88 26.49 17.96
C LEU A 863 -22.32 26.92 17.81
N TYR A 864 -23.21 25.95 17.60
CA TYR A 864 -24.65 26.12 17.55
C TYR A 864 -25.33 25.36 18.70
N VAL A 865 -26.35 25.98 19.29
CA VAL A 865 -27.21 25.35 20.30
C VAL A 865 -28.67 25.61 19.90
N ASP A 866 -29.49 24.56 19.86
CA ASP A 866 -30.90 24.59 19.46
C ASP A 866 -31.12 25.32 18.10
N GLY A 867 -30.21 25.07 17.13
CA GLY A 867 -30.27 25.65 15.80
C GLY A 867 -29.75 27.09 15.66
N GLN A 868 -29.35 27.75 16.76
CA GLN A 868 -28.87 29.12 16.78
C GLN A 868 -27.35 29.15 16.88
N ALA A 869 -26.70 29.97 16.05
CA ALA A 869 -25.26 30.22 16.14
C ALA A 869 -24.98 31.03 17.41
N CYS A 870 -24.25 30.47 18.36
CA CYS A 870 -23.97 31.09 19.65
C CYS A 870 -22.59 31.75 19.69
N GLN A 871 -21.58 31.10 19.12
CA GLN A 871 -20.18 31.53 19.17
C GLN A 871 -19.45 31.11 17.90
N SER A 872 -18.59 32.00 17.41
CA SER A 872 -17.69 31.69 16.28
C SER A 872 -16.30 32.20 16.60
N ILE A 873 -15.26 31.42 16.28
CA ILE A 873 -13.86 31.77 16.52
C ILE A 873 -13.01 31.49 15.29
N PRO A 874 -11.93 32.23 15.09
CA PRO A 874 -10.96 31.91 14.06
C PRO A 874 -10.16 30.66 14.43
N VAL A 875 -9.93 29.78 13.45
CA VAL A 875 -9.16 28.55 13.54
C VAL A 875 -8.34 28.36 12.27
N PRO A 876 -7.32 27.51 12.24
CA PRO A 876 -6.60 27.21 11.01
C PRO A 876 -7.53 26.77 9.87
N GLU A 877 -7.27 27.22 8.66
CA GLU A 877 -8.05 26.83 7.47
C GLU A 877 -7.99 25.31 7.28
N TRP A 878 -6.83 24.72 7.48
CA TRP A 878 -6.59 23.29 7.42
C TRP A 878 -6.20 22.77 8.80
N VAL A 879 -6.87 21.71 9.23
CA VAL A 879 -6.55 20.98 10.46
C VAL A 879 -5.79 19.73 10.07
N LEU A 880 -4.56 19.62 10.57
CA LEU A 880 -3.76 18.41 10.45
C LEU A 880 -4.14 17.48 11.60
N THR A 881 -4.60 16.29 11.29
CA THR A 881 -4.99 15.30 12.30
C THR A 881 -4.65 13.87 11.85
N ARG A 882 -4.29 13.04 12.83
CA ARG A 882 -4.13 11.59 12.68
C ARG A 882 -5.35 10.82 13.22
N SER A 883 -6.46 11.51 13.43
CA SER A 883 -7.65 10.91 14.00
C SER A 883 -8.28 9.89 13.05
N GLU A 884 -8.46 8.66 13.54
CA GLU A 884 -9.08 7.54 12.83
C GLU A 884 -10.41 7.11 13.46
N ALA A 885 -10.74 7.70 14.60
CA ALA A 885 -11.97 7.39 15.33
C ALA A 885 -12.51 8.62 16.03
N CYS A 886 -13.82 8.65 16.22
CA CYS A 886 -14.48 9.60 17.09
C CYS A 886 -15.33 8.90 18.13
N ALA A 887 -15.58 9.58 19.26
CA ALA A 887 -16.39 9.04 20.34
C ALA A 887 -17.47 10.01 20.80
N LEU A 888 -18.58 9.45 21.28
CA LEU A 888 -19.61 10.14 22.05
C LEU A 888 -19.52 9.70 23.51
N GLY A 889 -19.65 10.66 24.44
CA GLY A 889 -19.64 10.43 25.87
C GLY A 889 -18.27 10.26 26.50
N GLY A 890 -17.20 10.29 25.72
CA GLY A 890 -15.82 10.12 26.17
C GLY A 890 -14.81 10.45 25.09
N ASN A 891 -13.57 10.07 25.33
CA ASN A 891 -12.46 10.25 24.39
C ASN A 891 -12.09 8.89 23.74
N PRO A 892 -11.95 8.78 22.42
CA PRO A 892 -11.79 7.47 21.75
C PRO A 892 -10.51 6.70 22.13
N ARG A 893 -9.45 7.41 22.46
CA ARG A 893 -8.12 6.81 22.76
C ARG A 893 -7.62 7.07 24.17
N TYR A 894 -8.25 7.96 24.93
CA TYR A 894 -7.86 8.28 26.30
C TYR A 894 -8.95 7.85 27.27
N PRO A 895 -8.80 6.72 27.95
CA PRO A 895 -9.80 6.18 28.88
C PRO A 895 -9.81 6.90 30.24
N GLY A 896 -9.31 8.13 30.28
CA GLY A 896 -9.22 8.92 31.50
C GLY A 896 -10.55 9.45 32.00
N ASN A 897 -10.51 10.51 32.80
CA ASN A 897 -11.65 11.06 33.52
C ASN A 897 -12.55 12.01 32.70
N GLU A 898 -12.48 11.99 31.37
CA GLU A 898 -13.23 12.89 30.49
C GLU A 898 -14.62 12.37 30.07
N PHE A 899 -15.09 11.30 30.70
CA PHE A 899 -16.43 10.75 30.47
C PHE A 899 -17.56 11.72 30.86
N LEU A 900 -18.73 11.56 30.26
CA LEU A 900 -19.90 12.39 30.52
C LEU A 900 -21.13 11.54 30.77
N ALA A 901 -21.83 11.81 31.89
CA ALA A 901 -23.15 11.24 32.15
C ALA A 901 -24.20 11.96 31.30
N VAL A 902 -24.72 11.29 30.28
CA VAL A 902 -25.46 11.92 29.17
C VAL A 902 -26.43 10.97 28.49
N GLN A 903 -27.55 11.51 28.00
CA GLN A 903 -28.38 10.87 27.01
C GLN A 903 -28.15 11.50 25.64
N LEU A 904 -28.08 10.67 24.60
CA LEU A 904 -27.72 11.05 23.24
C LEU A 904 -28.76 10.51 22.23
N ALA A 905 -29.11 11.35 21.26
CA ALA A 905 -29.98 10.97 20.15
C ALA A 905 -29.51 11.65 18.85
N ARG A 906 -29.75 11.01 17.71
CA ARG A 906 -29.46 11.53 16.36
C ARG A 906 -28.08 12.15 16.20
N PHE A 907 -27.05 11.34 16.19
CA PHE A 907 -25.69 11.77 15.91
C PHE A 907 -25.42 11.79 14.42
N THR A 908 -24.84 12.88 13.92
CA THR A 908 -24.32 13.00 12.55
C THR A 908 -22.97 13.69 12.54
N LEU A 909 -22.01 13.11 11.84
CA LEU A 909 -20.70 13.69 11.48
C LEU A 909 -20.59 13.77 9.97
N ALA A 910 -20.25 14.95 9.44
CA ALA A 910 -20.12 15.18 8.01
C ALA A 910 -18.80 15.89 7.66
N ALA A 911 -18.12 15.47 6.59
CA ALA A 911 -16.91 16.10 6.04
C ALA A 911 -17.25 17.32 5.16
N ARG A 912 -18.18 18.14 5.58
CA ARG A 912 -18.52 19.42 4.98
C ARG A 912 -19.10 20.38 6.03
N ALA A 913 -19.03 21.67 5.76
CA ALA A 913 -19.70 22.66 6.57
C ALA A 913 -21.22 22.67 6.27
N TRP A 914 -22.06 22.59 7.32
CA TRP A 914 -23.48 22.79 7.21
C TRP A 914 -23.81 24.30 7.16
N SER A 915 -24.82 24.64 6.40
CA SER A 915 -25.39 26.00 6.46
C SER A 915 -26.15 26.21 7.79
N ALA A 916 -26.36 27.45 8.15
CA ALA A 916 -27.16 27.79 9.34
C ALA A 916 -28.60 27.27 9.21
N GLU A 917 -29.13 27.15 8.01
CA GLU A 917 -30.46 26.61 7.73
C GLU A 917 -30.49 25.08 7.97
N GLU A 918 -29.49 24.35 7.49
CA GLU A 918 -29.36 22.90 7.74
C GLU A 918 -29.21 22.59 9.23
N VAL A 919 -28.51 23.43 9.98
CA VAL A 919 -28.39 23.26 11.45
C VAL A 919 -29.74 23.51 12.12
N ARG A 920 -30.52 24.48 11.66
CA ARG A 920 -31.88 24.75 12.19
C ARG A 920 -32.85 23.60 11.87
N GLU A 921 -32.82 23.07 10.67
CA GLU A 921 -33.62 21.93 10.28
C GLU A 921 -33.31 20.71 11.16
N ARG A 922 -32.06 20.40 11.42
CA ARG A 922 -31.63 19.31 12.29
C ARG A 922 -32.07 19.51 13.74
N ALA A 923 -32.07 20.75 14.21
CA ALA A 923 -32.55 21.11 15.53
C ALA A 923 -34.11 21.07 15.63
N SER A 924 -34.84 21.26 14.55
CA SER A 924 -36.29 21.19 14.52
C SER A 924 -36.86 19.77 14.38
N ALA A 925 -35.99 18.79 14.14
CA ALA A 925 -36.39 17.40 13.84
C ALA A 925 -37.18 16.68 14.97
N PHE A 926 -37.31 17.26 16.14
CA PHE A 926 -38.13 16.83 17.27
C PHE A 926 -39.06 17.92 17.79
N ALA A 927 -39.23 19.04 17.08
CA ALA A 927 -40.24 20.02 17.43
C ALA A 927 -41.63 19.41 17.17
N PRO A 928 -42.61 19.53 18.08
CA PRO A 928 -43.96 19.12 17.81
C PRO A 928 -44.50 19.90 16.62
N GLU A 929 -45.16 19.23 15.69
CA GLU A 929 -45.84 19.93 14.58
C GLU A 929 -46.73 21.03 15.19
N PRO A 930 -46.74 22.26 14.62
CA PRO A 930 -47.63 23.30 15.08
C PRO A 930 -49.05 22.77 14.99
N GLY A 931 -49.70 22.60 16.12
CA GLY A 931 -51.00 21.95 16.27
C GLY A 931 -52.00 22.47 15.27
N THR A 932 -52.54 21.61 14.44
CA THR A 932 -53.81 21.82 13.77
C THR A 932 -54.85 21.96 14.87
N GLY A 933 -55.20 23.23 15.15
CA GLY A 933 -56.25 23.56 16.10
C GLY A 933 -57.56 22.84 15.74
N SER A 934 -57.92 21.86 16.54
CA SER A 934 -59.27 21.27 16.48
C SER A 934 -60.30 22.32 16.90
N SER A 935 -60.93 22.94 15.97
CA SER A 935 -62.19 23.65 16.23
C SER A 935 -63.23 22.66 16.63
N SER A 936 -63.42 22.43 17.92
CA SER A 936 -64.62 21.84 18.46
C SER A 936 -65.81 22.77 18.19
N ARG A 937 -66.61 22.46 17.20
CA ARG A 937 -68.03 22.93 17.15
C ARG A 937 -68.92 21.90 17.81
N SER A 938 -69.42 22.26 18.95
CA SER A 938 -70.56 21.65 19.63
C SER A 938 -71.79 21.56 18.71
N ARG A 939 -72.34 20.37 18.53
CA ARG A 939 -73.73 20.00 18.67
C ARG A 939 -73.93 18.50 18.75
#